data_57b9953502f7c72ff7fdb0b43ff4ab91
#
_entry.id   57b9953502f7c72ff7fdb0b43ff4ab91
#
_cell.length_a   1.000
_cell.length_b   1.000
_cell.length_c   1.000
_cell.angle_alpha   90.00
_cell.angle_beta   90.00
_cell.angle_gamma   90.00
#
_symmetry.space_group_name_H-M   'P 1'
#
loop_
_entity.id
_entity.type
_entity.pdbx_description
1 polymer ?
#
loop_
_entity_poly.entity_id
_entity_poly.type
_entity_poly.pdbx_seq_one_letter_code
_entity_poly.pdbx_strand_id
1 'polypeptide(L)'
;MSTVKAWWRKADEMVLAFSRDIPRAIPEILISGAEGLNYEVARPEIGEFAKYSSYYIDDGVICFEFYPDSIDAGVSRDTDWYVCGSFNGWAAAIGNPDWKTVPYSDGRRRELKVPLKNLKLDHRFGFFKFASDSGKWAEPPSSSPNAVVDSHGNRNFRFSLDRTGRNILVLKFNGACDPTREIRVKIPQMKIDMRVEAAELLRTVYSSKRLGAHRRDGGTEFSIFAPRAKAAYVRHWAKGSENSFLIEAKSDDGAVWVAQSAIDLEGDRYVWHIDGDNGLPTAHFDVRANIVDPYANAFETSSGAGIVKYYDCIPDAPKHFNPPKWHDLSIMEIHLRDVLAKASADLSADERLTFAGLAKWLKSPDCYIRRAGVNCVELQPVQEFTAQNRTDYEWGYMPVGWFAPSSSYASDPQGASQNGELAEVVKAFHDAGIAVIFDVVYNHYGEPNYLSLIDEGYYFETSSDGSLMNFSGCGNDIRAKSPMALRLITDSLRALLEKYGADGFRFDLAELLGFGVLREIETFVKKIKPSAVLIAEPWSFRGHIGGALSATGYASWNDGFREFMRSYALGNGNFEGFKYFISGSRGGYARFPAQTVNYLESHDDMCLLDRLSSSPENPSREDLRRYKLAYALVFLSIGIPMAAEGFDLVRTKSGLNNTYKNGAANMLDYRRGLRFPGEGRWLRALSKFRLSDCARALRLSKAPCDSFFEFFSGGGAEAGVLFNADFSIDAPRIFAAFNPASSEAELPVPKCFCGFRQIADIDTFSECGIESFKLESGNDGILKMPPVSLGIWIDR
;
A
#
# COMPACT_ATOMS: atom_id res chain seq x y z
N MET A 1 -33.63 0.66 -25.43
CA MET A 1 -34.01 1.64 -24.41
C MET A 1 -32.81 2.52 -24.12
N SER A 2 -33.01 3.83 -23.90
CA SER A 2 -31.89 4.69 -23.51
C SER A 2 -31.49 4.35 -22.08
N THR A 3 -30.25 3.96 -21.86
CA THR A 3 -29.71 3.78 -20.52
C THR A 3 -29.26 5.14 -20.00
N VAL A 4 -29.57 5.48 -18.75
CA VAL A 4 -29.10 6.68 -18.08
C VAL A 4 -28.24 6.24 -16.90
N LYS A 5 -27.15 6.96 -16.67
CA LYS A 5 -26.39 6.89 -15.40
C LYS A 5 -26.55 8.24 -14.72
N ALA A 6 -26.73 8.23 -13.41
CA ALA A 6 -26.88 9.43 -12.60
C ALA A 6 -25.93 9.37 -11.40
N TRP A 7 -25.20 10.45 -11.17
CA TRP A 7 -24.31 10.57 -10.02
C TRP A 7 -24.16 12.05 -9.58
N TRP A 8 -23.73 12.27 -8.37
CA TRP A 8 -23.37 13.58 -7.88
C TRP A 8 -21.93 13.93 -8.27
N ARG A 9 -21.73 15.06 -8.91
CA ARG A 9 -20.42 15.63 -9.24
C ARG A 9 -19.92 16.57 -8.12
N LYS A 10 -20.84 17.30 -7.51
CA LYS A 10 -20.65 18.19 -6.36
C LYS A 10 -21.89 18.16 -5.47
N ALA A 11 -21.80 18.78 -4.30
CA ALA A 11 -22.94 18.82 -3.37
C ALA A 11 -24.20 19.47 -3.96
N ASP A 12 -24.03 20.35 -4.94
CA ASP A 12 -25.10 21.09 -5.63
C ASP A 12 -25.23 20.73 -7.11
N GLU A 13 -24.48 19.73 -7.61
CA GLU A 13 -24.51 19.36 -9.03
C GLU A 13 -24.70 17.84 -9.22
N MET A 14 -25.81 17.46 -9.85
CA MET A 14 -26.07 16.09 -10.29
C MET A 14 -25.85 15.98 -11.79
N VAL A 15 -25.21 14.90 -12.22
CA VAL A 15 -24.96 14.60 -13.63
C VAL A 15 -25.81 13.43 -14.08
N LEU A 16 -26.49 13.58 -15.21
CA LEU A 16 -27.21 12.52 -15.91
C LEU A 16 -26.52 12.25 -17.24
N ALA A 17 -25.97 11.06 -17.42
CA ALA A 17 -25.36 10.61 -18.67
C ALA A 17 -26.27 9.65 -19.41
N PHE A 18 -26.59 9.99 -20.64
CA PHE A 18 -27.48 9.24 -21.50
C PHE A 18 -26.67 8.40 -22.50
N SER A 19 -27.16 7.22 -22.85
CA SER A 19 -26.53 6.36 -23.86
C SER A 19 -26.65 6.91 -25.29
N ARG A 20 -27.44 7.96 -25.48
CA ARG A 20 -27.62 8.72 -26.73
C ARG A 20 -27.66 10.20 -26.45
N ASP A 21 -27.50 11.01 -27.49
CA ASP A 21 -27.62 12.45 -27.36
C ASP A 21 -29.03 12.88 -26.89
N ILE A 22 -29.05 13.96 -26.14
CA ILE A 22 -30.24 14.46 -25.46
C ILE A 22 -31.16 15.17 -26.50
N PRO A 23 -32.50 14.98 -26.46
CA PRO A 23 -33.42 15.74 -27.24
C PRO A 23 -33.31 17.25 -26.98
N ARG A 24 -33.55 18.10 -27.97
CA ARG A 24 -33.58 19.56 -27.75
C ARG A 24 -34.68 19.99 -26.79
N ALA A 25 -35.85 19.33 -26.82
CA ALA A 25 -36.85 19.43 -25.78
C ALA A 25 -36.44 18.48 -24.64
N ILE A 26 -35.81 19.05 -23.62
CA ILE A 26 -35.36 18.30 -22.44
C ILE A 26 -36.60 17.67 -21.79
N PRO A 27 -36.58 16.33 -21.51
CA PRO A 27 -37.71 15.66 -20.86
C PRO A 27 -37.89 16.16 -19.42
N GLU A 28 -39.11 16.08 -18.91
CA GLU A 28 -39.38 16.36 -17.50
C GLU A 28 -38.59 15.38 -16.60
N ILE A 29 -37.84 15.92 -15.63
CA ILE A 29 -37.05 15.18 -14.67
C ILE A 29 -37.65 15.44 -13.29
N LEU A 30 -38.08 14.34 -12.64
CA LEU A 30 -38.62 14.39 -11.29
C LEU A 30 -37.57 13.84 -10.33
N ILE A 31 -37.30 14.56 -9.24
CA ILE A 31 -36.33 14.19 -8.23
C ILE A 31 -37.03 14.06 -6.90
N SER A 32 -36.83 12.94 -6.21
CA SER A 32 -37.29 12.72 -4.84
C SER A 32 -36.11 12.44 -3.90
N GLY A 33 -36.25 12.74 -2.62
CA GLY A 33 -35.20 12.65 -1.61
C GLY A 33 -34.35 13.93 -1.48
N ALA A 34 -34.64 14.94 -2.27
CA ALA A 34 -34.03 16.28 -2.21
C ALA A 34 -35.08 17.34 -1.83
N GLU A 35 -35.92 17.01 -0.83
CA GLU A 35 -37.01 17.89 -0.42
C GLU A 35 -36.49 19.28 0.02
N GLY A 36 -37.10 20.33 -0.51
CA GLY A 36 -36.72 21.71 -0.24
C GLY A 36 -35.64 22.27 -1.20
N LEU A 37 -35.05 21.43 -2.06
CA LEU A 37 -34.12 21.86 -3.09
C LEU A 37 -34.84 22.02 -4.43
N ASN A 38 -34.60 23.15 -5.10
CA ASN A 38 -34.99 23.36 -6.48
C ASN A 38 -33.73 23.18 -7.36
N TYR A 39 -33.92 22.74 -8.58
CA TYR A 39 -32.84 22.64 -9.52
C TYR A 39 -33.16 23.39 -10.82
N GLU A 40 -32.11 23.82 -11.48
CA GLU A 40 -32.12 24.29 -12.87
C GLU A 40 -31.33 23.31 -13.75
N VAL A 41 -31.76 23.17 -14.98
CA VAL A 41 -31.03 22.40 -15.97
C VAL A 41 -29.92 23.29 -16.53
N ALA A 42 -28.70 22.97 -16.21
CA ALA A 42 -27.58 23.62 -16.82
C ALA A 42 -27.46 23.23 -18.31
N ARG A 43 -26.74 24.06 -19.09
CA ARG A 43 -26.48 23.77 -20.50
C ARG A 43 -25.89 22.37 -20.66
N PRO A 44 -26.40 21.53 -21.62
CA PRO A 44 -25.84 20.21 -21.83
C PRO A 44 -24.34 20.26 -22.15
N GLU A 45 -23.56 19.41 -21.52
CA GLU A 45 -22.09 19.35 -21.63
C GLU A 45 -21.63 18.07 -22.33
N ILE A 46 -20.44 18.12 -22.92
CA ILE A 46 -19.65 16.92 -23.16
C ILE A 46 -18.86 16.68 -21.88
N GLY A 47 -19.21 15.63 -21.11
CA GLY A 47 -18.50 15.30 -19.91
C GLY A 47 -17.09 14.74 -20.17
N GLU A 48 -16.56 13.94 -19.25
CA GLU A 48 -15.28 13.25 -19.40
C GLU A 48 -15.20 12.33 -20.64
N PHE A 49 -16.31 12.08 -21.31
CA PHE A 49 -16.43 11.49 -22.65
C PHE A 49 -15.98 12.42 -23.78
N ALA A 50 -15.52 13.62 -23.50
CA ALA A 50 -14.93 14.58 -24.44
C ALA A 50 -13.65 14.08 -25.16
N LYS A 51 -13.37 12.80 -25.09
CA LYS A 51 -12.30 12.16 -25.90
C LYS A 51 -12.69 11.92 -27.34
N TYR A 52 -13.97 12.15 -27.70
CA TYR A 52 -14.50 11.80 -29.01
C TYR A 52 -14.94 13.05 -29.75
N SER A 53 -14.54 13.15 -31.00
CA SER A 53 -15.08 14.12 -31.94
C SER A 53 -16.59 13.97 -32.02
N SER A 54 -17.30 15.11 -32.04
CA SER A 54 -18.76 15.14 -32.03
C SER A 54 -19.34 16.45 -32.60
N TYR A 55 -20.59 16.71 -32.31
CA TYR A 55 -21.25 17.97 -32.63
C TYR A 55 -22.11 18.41 -31.46
N TYR A 56 -22.50 19.68 -31.51
CA TYR A 56 -23.65 20.18 -30.75
C TYR A 56 -24.43 21.22 -31.52
N ILE A 57 -25.71 21.35 -31.19
CA ILE A 57 -26.60 22.37 -31.76
C ILE A 57 -27.08 23.29 -30.65
N ASP A 58 -26.83 24.58 -30.86
CA ASP A 58 -27.20 25.61 -29.92
C ASP A 58 -27.60 26.88 -30.71
N ASP A 59 -28.68 27.51 -30.31
CA ASP A 59 -29.20 28.78 -30.85
C ASP A 59 -29.14 28.90 -32.37
N GLY A 60 -29.59 27.87 -33.08
CA GLY A 60 -29.63 27.87 -34.56
C GLY A 60 -28.27 27.66 -35.24
N VAL A 61 -27.23 27.30 -34.47
CA VAL A 61 -25.88 27.03 -34.99
C VAL A 61 -25.54 25.58 -34.64
N ILE A 62 -24.96 24.83 -35.58
CA ILE A 62 -24.29 23.58 -35.32
C ILE A 62 -22.80 23.85 -35.18
N CYS A 63 -22.21 23.32 -34.11
CA CYS A 63 -20.77 23.27 -33.90
C CYS A 63 -20.28 21.87 -34.09
N PHE A 64 -19.32 21.66 -34.95
CA PHE A 64 -18.60 20.41 -35.11
C PHE A 64 -17.32 20.49 -34.31
N GLU A 65 -17.08 19.52 -33.43
CA GLU A 65 -15.90 19.47 -32.55
C GLU A 65 -15.02 18.29 -32.92
N PHE A 66 -13.78 18.55 -33.20
CA PHE A 66 -12.76 17.58 -33.56
C PHE A 66 -11.66 17.50 -32.50
N TYR A 67 -11.47 16.33 -31.99
CA TYR A 67 -10.40 15.99 -31.05
C TYR A 67 -9.35 15.11 -31.75
N PRO A 68 -8.24 15.67 -32.23
CA PRO A 68 -7.22 14.91 -32.98
C PRO A 68 -6.66 13.72 -32.19
N ASP A 69 -6.49 13.88 -30.89
CA ASP A 69 -5.95 12.83 -30.00
C ASP A 69 -6.92 11.64 -29.81
N SER A 70 -8.19 11.76 -30.22
CA SER A 70 -9.18 10.67 -30.13
C SER A 70 -9.14 9.69 -31.32
N ILE A 71 -8.28 9.95 -32.27
CA ILE A 71 -8.14 9.18 -33.52
C ILE A 71 -6.72 8.64 -33.61
N ASP A 72 -6.55 7.45 -34.16
CA ASP A 72 -5.30 6.69 -34.19
C ASP A 72 -4.01 7.50 -34.39
N ALA A 73 -2.97 7.07 -33.69
CA ALA A 73 -1.64 7.65 -33.63
C ALA A 73 -1.09 8.01 -35.02
N GLY A 74 -0.69 9.28 -35.23
CA GLY A 74 -0.07 9.76 -36.45
C GLY A 74 -0.77 10.94 -37.12
N VAL A 75 -1.77 11.54 -36.46
CA VAL A 75 -2.40 12.76 -36.91
C VAL A 75 -1.59 13.98 -36.45
N SER A 76 -0.95 14.69 -37.38
CA SER A 76 -0.25 15.95 -37.06
C SER A 76 -1.25 17.01 -36.57
N ARG A 77 -0.95 17.67 -35.46
CA ARG A 77 -1.75 18.80 -34.93
C ARG A 77 -1.69 20.04 -35.84
N ASP A 78 -0.66 20.10 -36.65
CA ASP A 78 -0.41 21.24 -37.57
C ASP A 78 -1.10 21.09 -38.94
N THR A 79 -1.82 20.00 -39.19
CA THR A 79 -2.56 19.73 -40.41
C THR A 79 -3.93 20.42 -40.38
N ASP A 80 -4.32 20.96 -41.54
CA ASP A 80 -5.66 21.52 -41.70
C ASP A 80 -6.73 20.43 -41.80
N TRP A 81 -7.82 20.59 -41.05
CA TRP A 81 -8.90 19.64 -40.97
C TRP A 81 -10.23 20.28 -41.37
N TYR A 82 -11.01 19.52 -42.12
CA TYR A 82 -12.30 19.96 -42.70
C TYR A 82 -13.43 19.04 -42.21
N VAL A 83 -14.61 19.66 -42.06
CA VAL A 83 -15.86 18.92 -41.82
C VAL A 83 -16.44 18.50 -43.17
N CYS A 84 -16.48 17.20 -43.42
CA CYS A 84 -16.98 16.62 -44.65
C CYS A 84 -18.24 15.80 -44.40
N GLY A 85 -19.30 16.05 -45.14
CA GLY A 85 -20.56 15.35 -44.83
C GLY A 85 -21.56 15.35 -45.99
N SER A 86 -22.71 14.74 -45.68
CA SER A 86 -23.84 14.63 -46.66
C SER A 86 -24.42 15.98 -47.10
N PHE A 87 -24.07 17.06 -46.40
CA PHE A 87 -24.59 18.41 -46.61
C PHE A 87 -23.64 19.32 -47.44
N ASN A 88 -22.44 18.86 -47.78
CA ASN A 88 -21.43 19.67 -48.46
C ASN A 88 -20.60 18.88 -49.49
N GLY A 89 -21.11 17.71 -49.91
CA GLY A 89 -20.49 16.89 -50.97
C GLY A 89 -19.26 16.11 -50.54
N TRP A 90 -19.09 15.84 -49.23
CA TRP A 90 -18.02 15.01 -48.67
C TRP A 90 -16.63 15.51 -49.05
N ALA A 91 -15.89 14.77 -49.88
CA ALA A 91 -14.53 15.11 -50.29
C ALA A 91 -14.41 16.50 -50.95
N ALA A 92 -15.49 17.03 -51.54
CA ALA A 92 -15.54 18.38 -52.12
C ALA A 92 -15.40 19.50 -51.07
N ALA A 93 -15.57 19.18 -49.80
CA ALA A 93 -15.38 20.14 -48.68
C ALA A 93 -13.91 20.34 -48.33
N ILE A 94 -13.02 19.40 -48.70
CA ILE A 94 -11.56 19.50 -48.42
C ILE A 94 -10.99 20.67 -49.20
N GLY A 95 -10.25 21.55 -48.53
CA GLY A 95 -9.68 22.76 -49.08
C GLY A 95 -10.66 23.95 -49.15
N ASN A 96 -11.95 23.77 -48.86
CA ASN A 96 -12.91 24.85 -48.81
C ASN A 96 -12.87 25.55 -47.43
N PRO A 97 -12.57 26.87 -47.37
CA PRO A 97 -12.45 27.63 -46.13
C PRO A 97 -13.71 27.60 -45.25
N ASP A 98 -14.91 27.52 -45.86
CA ASP A 98 -16.18 27.48 -45.12
C ASP A 98 -16.37 26.23 -44.27
N TRP A 99 -15.61 25.17 -44.58
CA TRP A 99 -15.67 23.88 -43.89
C TRP A 99 -14.41 23.56 -43.09
N LYS A 100 -13.47 24.53 -43.02
CA LYS A 100 -12.22 24.37 -42.26
C LYS A 100 -12.46 24.52 -40.76
N THR A 101 -11.93 23.60 -39.98
CA THR A 101 -11.94 23.70 -38.51
C THR A 101 -10.86 24.65 -38.01
N VAL A 102 -11.13 25.37 -36.93
CA VAL A 102 -10.16 26.25 -36.28
C VAL A 102 -9.77 25.67 -34.89
N PRO A 103 -8.52 25.86 -34.44
CA PRO A 103 -8.10 25.47 -33.11
C PRO A 103 -8.93 26.20 -32.04
N TYR A 104 -9.33 25.46 -30.99
CA TYR A 104 -9.98 26.06 -29.83
C TYR A 104 -8.94 26.54 -28.81
N SER A 105 -9.33 27.45 -27.93
CA SER A 105 -8.43 28.07 -26.93
C SER A 105 -7.76 27.09 -25.96
N ASP A 106 -8.32 25.86 -25.76
CA ASP A 106 -7.76 24.84 -24.92
C ASP A 106 -6.59 24.05 -25.57
N GLY A 107 -6.32 24.30 -26.88
CA GLY A 107 -5.27 23.62 -27.65
C GLY A 107 -5.49 22.13 -27.88
N ARG A 108 -6.57 21.55 -27.37
CA ARG A 108 -6.84 20.08 -27.43
C ARG A 108 -7.81 19.71 -28.54
N ARG A 109 -8.68 20.66 -28.94
CA ARG A 109 -9.72 20.46 -29.96
C ARG A 109 -9.68 21.53 -31.04
N ARG A 110 -10.33 21.22 -32.14
CA ARG A 110 -10.64 22.14 -33.21
C ARG A 110 -12.16 22.22 -33.38
N GLU A 111 -12.69 23.33 -33.80
CA GLU A 111 -14.14 23.50 -33.98
C GLU A 111 -14.47 24.19 -35.29
N LEU A 112 -15.70 23.94 -35.78
CA LEU A 112 -16.33 24.69 -36.87
C LEU A 112 -17.79 24.99 -36.49
N LYS A 113 -18.18 26.28 -36.52
CA LYS A 113 -19.55 26.74 -36.26
C LYS A 113 -20.24 27.10 -37.55
N VAL A 114 -21.37 26.47 -37.83
CA VAL A 114 -22.13 26.68 -39.06
C VAL A 114 -23.58 27.01 -38.70
N PRO A 115 -24.14 28.11 -39.17
CA PRO A 115 -25.57 28.37 -39.03
C PRO A 115 -26.40 27.26 -39.69
N LEU A 116 -27.40 26.72 -38.99
CA LEU A 116 -28.23 25.62 -39.53
C LEU A 116 -28.86 25.91 -40.87
N LYS A 117 -29.18 27.18 -41.13
CA LYS A 117 -29.72 27.63 -42.44
C LYS A 117 -28.77 27.44 -43.61
N ASN A 118 -27.48 27.30 -43.34
CA ASN A 118 -26.43 27.11 -44.36
C ASN A 118 -26.19 25.63 -44.67
N LEU A 119 -26.79 24.72 -43.90
CA LEU A 119 -26.69 23.27 -44.19
C LEU A 119 -27.72 22.91 -45.28
N LYS A 120 -27.23 22.29 -46.34
CA LYS A 120 -28.09 21.72 -47.40
C LYS A 120 -28.47 20.31 -46.98
N LEU A 121 -29.63 20.13 -46.32
CA LEU A 121 -30.09 18.86 -45.78
C LEU A 121 -31.38 18.43 -46.49
N ASP A 122 -31.43 17.22 -47.00
CA ASP A 122 -32.64 16.62 -47.54
C ASP A 122 -33.55 16.05 -46.42
N HIS A 123 -33.00 15.85 -45.22
CA HIS A 123 -33.68 15.31 -44.03
C HIS A 123 -33.33 16.14 -42.77
N ARG A 124 -34.05 15.90 -41.66
CA ARG A 124 -33.74 16.53 -40.36
C ARG A 124 -32.50 15.99 -39.68
N PHE A 125 -31.66 15.22 -40.40
CA PHE A 125 -30.39 14.67 -39.96
C PHE A 125 -29.33 14.69 -41.07
N GLY A 126 -28.09 14.56 -40.71
CA GLY A 126 -26.97 14.46 -41.63
C GLY A 126 -25.85 13.56 -41.08
N PHE A 127 -24.96 13.20 -42.00
CA PHE A 127 -23.76 12.42 -41.67
C PHE A 127 -22.52 13.25 -41.95
N PHE A 128 -21.46 13.06 -41.12
CA PHE A 128 -20.19 13.77 -41.31
C PHE A 128 -19.01 12.95 -40.79
N LYS A 129 -17.82 13.34 -41.27
CA LYS A 129 -16.49 12.96 -40.73
C LYS A 129 -15.59 14.19 -40.79
N PHE A 130 -14.41 14.06 -40.23
CA PHE A 130 -13.34 15.01 -40.43
C PHE A 130 -12.33 14.45 -41.41
N ALA A 131 -11.82 15.24 -42.32
CA ALA A 131 -10.78 14.89 -43.27
C ALA A 131 -9.66 15.95 -43.27
N SER A 132 -8.41 15.51 -43.44
CA SER A 132 -7.27 16.43 -43.55
C SER A 132 -7.14 16.97 -44.98
N ASP A 133 -6.38 18.04 -45.13
CA ASP A 133 -5.96 18.59 -46.44
C ASP A 133 -5.20 17.57 -47.30
N SER A 134 -4.49 16.62 -46.65
CA SER A 134 -3.81 15.50 -47.32
C SER A 134 -4.74 14.34 -47.70
N GLY A 135 -6.06 14.46 -47.48
CA GLY A 135 -7.07 13.47 -47.83
C GLY A 135 -7.18 12.30 -46.80
N LYS A 136 -6.60 12.40 -45.60
CA LYS A 136 -6.76 11.41 -44.54
C LYS A 136 -8.11 11.61 -43.86
N TRP A 137 -8.91 10.56 -43.78
CA TRP A 137 -10.22 10.53 -43.09
C TRP A 137 -10.11 10.05 -41.65
N ALA A 138 -10.75 10.79 -40.75
CA ALA A 138 -10.84 10.46 -39.32
C ALA A 138 -12.07 9.57 -39.07
N GLU A 139 -11.87 8.28 -38.83
CA GLU A 139 -12.93 7.34 -38.51
C GLU A 139 -13.47 7.60 -37.10
N PRO A 140 -14.80 7.72 -36.91
CA PRO A 140 -15.39 7.77 -35.58
C PRO A 140 -15.10 6.50 -34.81
N PRO A 141 -14.68 6.57 -33.52
CA PRO A 141 -14.57 5.39 -32.67
C PRO A 141 -15.89 4.63 -32.56
N SER A 142 -15.84 3.30 -32.48
CA SER A 142 -17.05 2.46 -32.36
C SER A 142 -17.86 2.75 -31.09
N SER A 143 -17.20 3.27 -30.06
CA SER A 143 -17.80 3.70 -28.79
C SER A 143 -18.44 5.09 -28.83
N SER A 144 -18.26 5.86 -29.91
CA SER A 144 -18.88 7.19 -30.02
C SER A 144 -20.42 7.07 -30.05
N PRO A 145 -21.14 7.85 -29.21
CA PRO A 145 -22.60 7.77 -29.12
C PRO A 145 -23.34 8.07 -30.43
N ASN A 146 -22.70 8.82 -31.32
CA ASN A 146 -23.27 9.27 -32.61
C ASN A 146 -22.66 8.55 -33.81
N ALA A 147 -21.83 7.53 -33.59
CA ALA A 147 -21.25 6.75 -34.69
C ALA A 147 -22.30 5.82 -35.31
N VAL A 148 -22.38 5.81 -36.61
CA VAL A 148 -23.20 4.90 -37.39
C VAL A 148 -22.39 4.30 -38.53
N VAL A 149 -22.67 3.05 -38.90
CA VAL A 149 -22.05 2.38 -40.04
C VAL A 149 -22.98 2.50 -41.24
N ASP A 150 -22.46 2.97 -42.39
CA ASP A 150 -23.22 3.05 -43.64
C ASP A 150 -23.25 1.70 -44.37
N SER A 151 -23.98 1.64 -45.49
CA SER A 151 -24.14 0.44 -46.32
C SER A 151 -22.83 -0.07 -46.94
N HIS A 152 -21.75 0.72 -46.91
CA HIS A 152 -20.44 0.40 -47.46
C HIS A 152 -19.47 -0.02 -46.35
N GLY A 153 -19.92 -0.08 -45.08
CA GLY A 153 -19.09 -0.40 -43.94
C GLY A 153 -18.31 0.78 -43.34
N ASN A 154 -18.48 2.00 -43.84
CA ASN A 154 -17.82 3.18 -43.33
C ASN A 154 -18.51 3.70 -42.07
N ARG A 155 -17.75 4.02 -41.07
CA ARG A 155 -18.28 4.63 -39.84
C ARG A 155 -18.31 6.15 -39.99
N ASN A 156 -19.50 6.75 -39.79
CA ASN A 156 -19.72 8.18 -39.89
C ASN A 156 -20.32 8.70 -38.58
N PHE A 157 -20.13 9.97 -38.25
CA PHE A 157 -20.96 10.66 -37.25
C PHE A 157 -22.31 10.99 -37.84
N ARG A 158 -23.38 10.81 -37.05
CA ARG A 158 -24.72 11.27 -37.39
C ARG A 158 -25.13 12.39 -36.47
N PHE A 159 -25.62 13.49 -37.00
CA PHE A 159 -26.31 14.50 -36.25
C PHE A 159 -27.81 14.57 -36.60
N SER A 160 -28.62 15.13 -35.67
CA SER A 160 -30.05 15.33 -35.88
C SER A 160 -30.43 16.74 -35.38
N LEU A 161 -31.27 17.42 -36.17
CA LEU A 161 -31.78 18.75 -35.79
C LEU A 161 -32.71 18.72 -34.56
N ASP A 162 -33.22 17.54 -34.21
CA ASP A 162 -34.07 17.33 -33.02
C ASP A 162 -33.28 16.99 -31.76
N ARG A 163 -31.94 16.92 -31.87
CA ARG A 163 -31.03 16.52 -30.83
C ARG A 163 -30.02 17.61 -30.50
N THR A 164 -29.49 17.58 -29.28
CA THR A 164 -28.47 18.57 -28.85
C THR A 164 -27.05 18.18 -29.27
N GLY A 165 -26.80 16.93 -29.61
CA GLY A 165 -25.46 16.40 -29.84
C GLY A 165 -24.68 16.13 -28.52
N ARG A 166 -25.26 16.42 -27.38
CA ARG A 166 -24.72 16.23 -26.05
C ARG A 166 -25.44 15.10 -25.36
N ASN A 167 -24.73 14.28 -24.61
CA ASN A 167 -25.29 13.15 -23.88
C ASN A 167 -25.22 13.31 -22.36
N ILE A 168 -24.71 14.43 -21.86
CA ILE A 168 -24.66 14.76 -20.45
C ILE A 168 -25.53 15.96 -20.13
N LEU A 169 -26.34 15.82 -19.10
CA LEU A 169 -27.16 16.87 -18.55
C LEU A 169 -26.72 17.10 -17.10
N VAL A 170 -26.47 18.36 -16.76
CA VAL A 170 -26.12 18.73 -15.39
C VAL A 170 -27.32 19.44 -14.78
N LEU A 171 -27.73 18.97 -13.61
CA LEU A 171 -28.74 19.60 -12.77
C LEU A 171 -28.04 20.35 -11.65
N LYS A 172 -28.20 21.65 -11.57
CA LYS A 172 -27.69 22.53 -10.51
C LYS A 172 -28.77 22.83 -9.51
N PHE A 173 -28.50 22.51 -8.25
CA PHE A 173 -29.39 22.71 -7.14
C PHE A 173 -29.09 24.04 -6.43
N ASN A 174 -30.11 24.65 -5.83
CA ASN A 174 -29.99 25.91 -5.07
C ASN A 174 -29.41 25.72 -3.66
N GLY A 175 -28.97 24.50 -3.32
CA GLY A 175 -28.36 24.14 -2.03
C GLY A 175 -27.65 22.79 -2.09
N ALA A 176 -26.91 22.48 -1.05
CA ALA A 176 -26.20 21.22 -0.92
C ALA A 176 -27.15 20.05 -0.66
N CYS A 177 -26.99 18.96 -1.38
CA CYS A 177 -27.70 17.73 -1.14
C CYS A 177 -27.10 16.96 0.04
N ASP A 178 -27.94 16.29 0.81
CA ASP A 178 -27.52 15.35 1.85
C ASP A 178 -27.16 14.00 1.19
N PRO A 179 -25.89 13.61 1.16
CA PRO A 179 -25.45 12.38 0.49
C PRO A 179 -25.81 11.10 1.26
N THR A 180 -26.34 11.24 2.48
CA THR A 180 -26.77 10.11 3.30
C THR A 180 -28.20 9.68 2.99
N ARG A 181 -28.97 10.51 2.24
CA ARG A 181 -30.34 10.22 1.87
C ARG A 181 -30.45 9.52 0.52
N GLU A 182 -31.47 8.68 0.38
CA GLU A 182 -31.82 8.10 -0.91
C GLU A 182 -32.39 9.15 -1.84
N ILE A 183 -31.76 9.34 -2.99
CA ILE A 183 -32.26 10.21 -4.06
C ILE A 183 -32.63 9.35 -5.26
N ARG A 184 -33.78 9.68 -5.85
CA ARG A 184 -34.26 9.03 -7.07
C ARG A 184 -34.52 10.04 -8.16
N VAL A 185 -34.19 9.65 -9.37
CA VAL A 185 -34.49 10.41 -10.60
C VAL A 185 -35.50 9.62 -11.42
N LYS A 186 -36.61 10.27 -11.77
CA LYS A 186 -37.62 9.75 -12.70
C LYS A 186 -37.69 10.61 -13.95
N ILE A 187 -37.64 9.98 -15.11
CA ILE A 187 -37.85 10.63 -16.40
C ILE A 187 -38.99 9.87 -17.09
N PRO A 188 -40.26 10.27 -16.87
CA PRO A 188 -41.43 9.49 -17.30
C PRO A 188 -41.46 9.21 -18.80
N GLN A 189 -41.09 10.20 -19.62
CA GLN A 189 -41.08 10.10 -21.09
C GLN A 189 -40.07 9.04 -21.59
N MET A 190 -39.05 8.73 -20.80
CA MET A 190 -38.01 7.74 -21.10
C MET A 190 -38.21 6.42 -20.36
N LYS A 191 -39.25 6.33 -19.52
CA LYS A 191 -39.50 5.20 -18.61
C LYS A 191 -38.33 4.89 -17.68
N ILE A 192 -37.67 5.93 -17.20
CA ILE A 192 -36.55 5.84 -16.25
C ILE A 192 -37.07 6.15 -14.86
N ASP A 193 -36.77 5.27 -13.91
CA ASP A 193 -36.91 5.42 -12.47
C ASP A 193 -35.71 4.73 -11.82
N MET A 194 -34.76 5.51 -11.31
CA MET A 194 -33.49 5.01 -10.80
C MET A 194 -33.06 5.72 -9.54
N ARG A 195 -32.34 5.02 -8.69
CA ARG A 195 -31.61 5.63 -7.58
C ARG A 195 -30.36 6.32 -8.11
N VAL A 196 -30.02 7.41 -7.46
CA VAL A 196 -28.79 8.16 -7.75
C VAL A 196 -27.77 7.83 -6.70
N GLU A 197 -26.63 7.34 -7.12
CA GLU A 197 -25.54 7.09 -6.22
C GLU A 197 -24.84 8.39 -5.83
N ALA A 198 -24.77 8.66 -4.52
CA ALA A 198 -24.06 9.82 -4.00
C ALA A 198 -22.56 9.53 -3.78
N ALA A 199 -22.01 8.52 -4.46
CA ALA A 199 -20.73 7.87 -4.14
C ALA A 199 -19.59 8.85 -3.82
N GLU A 200 -19.32 9.82 -4.68
CA GLU A 200 -18.22 10.77 -4.41
C GLU A 200 -18.55 11.75 -3.27
N LEU A 201 -19.81 12.16 -3.12
CA LEU A 201 -20.23 13.02 -2.02
C LEU A 201 -20.30 12.27 -0.69
N LEU A 202 -20.84 11.04 -0.70
CA LEU A 202 -20.85 10.17 0.48
C LEU A 202 -19.42 10.03 1.03
N ARG A 203 -18.46 9.86 0.15
CA ARG A 203 -17.04 9.71 0.48
C ARG A 203 -16.36 10.99 0.99
N THR A 204 -17.07 12.12 1.07
CA THR A 204 -16.61 13.36 1.71
C THR A 204 -17.19 13.56 3.11
N VAL A 205 -18.15 12.75 3.50
CA VAL A 205 -18.79 12.85 4.83
C VAL A 205 -17.75 12.59 5.92
N TYR A 206 -17.69 13.49 6.90
CA TYR A 206 -16.75 13.45 8.01
C TYR A 206 -17.45 13.80 9.32
N SER A 207 -17.07 13.15 10.38
CA SER A 207 -17.44 13.52 11.75
C SER A 207 -16.21 13.60 12.64
N SER A 208 -16.15 14.58 13.52
CA SER A 208 -15.11 14.71 14.54
C SER A 208 -15.50 14.06 15.88
N LYS A 209 -16.69 13.46 15.97
CA LYS A 209 -17.16 12.81 17.19
C LYS A 209 -16.26 11.67 17.60
N ARG A 210 -16.12 11.46 18.89
CA ARG A 210 -15.44 10.29 19.44
C ARG A 210 -16.23 9.04 19.06
N LEU A 211 -15.53 8.04 18.49
CA LEU A 211 -16.11 6.77 18.09
C LEU A 211 -15.65 5.64 19.02
N GLY A 212 -16.35 4.51 18.94
CA GLY A 212 -16.11 3.36 19.81
C GLY A 212 -16.85 3.43 21.13
N ALA A 213 -16.52 2.50 22.02
CA ALA A 213 -17.05 2.46 23.38
C ALA A 213 -16.21 3.33 24.33
N HIS A 214 -16.85 4.21 25.09
CA HIS A 214 -16.16 5.04 26.06
C HIS A 214 -17.03 5.36 27.27
N ARG A 215 -16.38 5.69 28.40
CA ARG A 215 -17.09 6.05 29.65
C ARG A 215 -17.63 7.47 29.54
N ARG A 216 -18.88 7.64 29.92
CA ARG A 216 -19.55 8.94 29.97
C ARG A 216 -20.54 9.01 31.15
N ASP A 217 -20.41 10.03 31.98
CA ASP A 217 -21.28 10.33 33.10
C ASP A 217 -21.56 9.13 34.04
N GLY A 218 -20.55 8.26 34.24
CA GLY A 218 -20.68 7.04 35.06
C GLY A 218 -21.27 5.83 34.33
N GLY A 219 -21.75 6.01 33.10
CA GLY A 219 -22.21 4.96 32.19
C GLY A 219 -21.30 4.71 31.01
N THR A 220 -21.84 4.05 29.99
CA THR A 220 -21.13 3.71 28.75
C THR A 220 -21.83 4.37 27.55
N GLU A 221 -21.06 5.03 26.70
CA GLU A 221 -21.52 5.51 25.41
C GLU A 221 -20.82 4.72 24.29
N PHE A 222 -21.60 4.27 23.31
CA PHE A 222 -21.13 3.62 22.09
C PHE A 222 -21.43 4.52 20.91
N SER A 223 -20.48 4.72 20.03
CA SER A 223 -20.63 5.58 18.86
C SER A 223 -20.01 4.94 17.62
N ILE A 224 -20.80 4.85 16.54
CA ILE A 224 -20.36 4.28 15.27
C ILE A 224 -20.67 5.23 14.10
N PHE A 225 -19.75 5.33 13.15
CA PHE A 225 -19.98 6.05 11.90
C PHE A 225 -20.63 5.11 10.89
N ALA A 226 -21.91 5.36 10.57
CA ALA A 226 -22.69 4.59 9.60
C ALA A 226 -23.60 5.55 8.81
N PRO A 227 -23.06 6.24 7.79
CA PRO A 227 -23.69 7.42 7.18
C PRO A 227 -24.99 7.10 6.43
N ARG A 228 -25.19 5.89 5.93
CA ARG A 228 -26.40 5.47 5.23
C ARG A 228 -27.34 4.59 6.08
N ALA A 229 -27.02 4.39 7.35
CA ALA A 229 -27.89 3.64 8.25
C ALA A 229 -29.24 4.37 8.49
N LYS A 230 -30.30 3.61 8.67
CA LYS A 230 -31.66 4.07 9.05
C LYS A 230 -31.98 3.77 10.50
N ALA A 231 -31.36 2.75 11.06
CA ALA A 231 -31.44 2.41 12.48
C ALA A 231 -30.15 1.68 12.89
N ALA A 232 -29.78 1.82 14.14
CA ALA A 232 -28.66 1.11 14.72
C ALA A 232 -28.93 0.72 16.17
N TYR A 233 -28.39 -0.41 16.60
CA TYR A 233 -28.57 -0.95 17.95
C TYR A 233 -27.25 -1.54 18.43
N VAL A 234 -26.99 -1.41 19.73
CA VAL A 234 -25.93 -2.16 20.40
C VAL A 234 -26.55 -3.32 21.14
N ARG A 235 -26.11 -4.54 20.83
CA ARG A 235 -26.40 -5.70 21.69
C ARG A 235 -25.19 -5.94 22.57
N HIS A 236 -25.38 -6.05 23.87
CA HIS A 236 -24.33 -6.39 24.81
C HIS A 236 -24.71 -7.55 25.72
N TRP A 237 -23.69 -8.25 26.22
CA TRP A 237 -23.81 -9.35 27.17
C TRP A 237 -22.95 -9.01 28.37
N ALA A 238 -23.53 -9.10 29.56
CA ALA A 238 -22.76 -8.94 30.79
C ALA A 238 -21.66 -9.98 30.89
N LYS A 239 -20.53 -9.59 31.45
CA LYS A 239 -19.36 -10.48 31.61
C LYS A 239 -19.75 -11.82 32.21
N GLY A 240 -19.40 -12.91 31.50
CA GLY A 240 -19.71 -14.29 31.93
C GLY A 240 -21.20 -14.69 31.80
N SER A 241 -22.02 -13.91 31.09
CA SER A 241 -23.46 -14.19 30.88
C SER A 241 -23.75 -14.41 29.40
N GLU A 242 -24.73 -15.26 29.13
CA GLU A 242 -25.32 -15.43 27.78
C GLU A 242 -26.57 -14.58 27.58
N ASN A 243 -27.08 -13.93 28.65
CA ASN A 243 -28.21 -13.00 28.52
C ASN A 243 -27.75 -11.70 27.87
N SER A 244 -28.42 -11.32 26.77
CA SER A 244 -28.13 -10.09 26.06
C SER A 244 -29.17 -9.03 26.28
N PHE A 245 -28.73 -7.77 26.18
CA PHE A 245 -29.59 -6.59 26.27
C PHE A 245 -29.36 -5.76 24.98
N LEU A 246 -30.44 -5.11 24.53
CA LEU A 246 -30.39 -4.29 23.33
C LEU A 246 -30.55 -2.81 23.73
N ILE A 247 -29.68 -1.96 23.20
CA ILE A 247 -29.70 -0.51 23.38
C ILE A 247 -29.94 0.11 22.01
N GLU A 248 -31.01 0.85 21.85
CA GLU A 248 -31.27 1.61 20.62
C GLU A 248 -30.33 2.80 20.53
N ALA A 249 -29.74 2.97 19.34
CA ALA A 249 -28.90 4.12 19.05
C ALA A 249 -29.72 5.22 18.37
N LYS A 250 -29.31 6.47 18.59
CA LYS A 250 -29.89 7.65 17.96
C LYS A 250 -28.87 8.27 17.02
N SER A 251 -29.36 8.72 15.89
CA SER A 251 -28.55 9.55 14.98
C SER A 251 -28.27 10.90 15.62
N ASP A 252 -27.00 11.28 15.70
CA ASP A 252 -26.58 12.51 16.38
C ASP A 252 -26.20 13.62 15.37
N ASP A 253 -25.55 13.32 14.25
CA ASP A 253 -25.20 14.30 13.22
C ASP A 253 -25.56 13.83 11.79
N GLY A 254 -26.43 12.83 11.69
CA GLY A 254 -26.86 12.21 10.43
C GLY A 254 -25.90 11.13 9.92
N ALA A 255 -24.66 11.07 10.44
CA ALA A 255 -23.65 10.10 10.02
C ALA A 255 -23.14 9.22 11.17
N VAL A 256 -23.26 9.69 12.42
CA VAL A 256 -22.86 8.97 13.64
C VAL A 256 -24.08 8.55 14.44
N TRP A 257 -24.10 7.29 14.83
CA TRP A 257 -25.12 6.68 15.70
C TRP A 257 -24.57 6.49 17.08
N VAL A 258 -25.33 6.91 18.09
CA VAL A 258 -24.94 6.91 19.51
C VAL A 258 -25.92 6.11 20.34
N ALA A 259 -25.42 5.08 21.06
CA ALA A 259 -26.18 4.31 22.04
C ALA A 259 -25.62 4.59 23.44
N GLN A 260 -26.49 4.73 24.45
CA GLN A 260 -26.06 5.08 25.80
C GLN A 260 -26.64 4.11 26.82
N SER A 261 -25.80 3.65 27.74
CA SER A 261 -26.15 2.91 28.95
C SER A 261 -25.89 3.78 30.19
N ALA A 262 -26.80 3.76 31.13
CA ALA A 262 -26.63 4.45 32.41
C ALA A 262 -25.61 3.74 33.35
N ILE A 263 -25.20 2.53 33.02
CA ILE A 263 -24.24 1.75 33.81
C ILE A 263 -22.93 1.57 33.06
N ASP A 264 -21.86 1.40 33.83
CA ASP A 264 -20.53 1.07 33.30
C ASP A 264 -20.53 -0.39 32.82
N LEU A 265 -20.25 -0.61 31.53
CA LEU A 265 -20.25 -1.90 30.88
C LEU A 265 -18.83 -2.42 30.60
N GLU A 266 -17.78 -1.87 31.25
CA GLU A 266 -16.41 -2.31 31.02
C GLU A 266 -16.26 -3.83 31.28
N GLY A 267 -15.78 -4.55 30.27
CA GLY A 267 -15.62 -6.01 30.29
C GLY A 267 -16.81 -6.78 29.71
N ASP A 268 -17.92 -6.12 29.41
CA ASP A 268 -19.04 -6.73 28.68
C ASP A 268 -18.65 -6.99 27.23
N ARG A 269 -19.26 -8.01 26.61
CA ARG A 269 -19.20 -8.25 25.17
C ARG A 269 -20.23 -7.38 24.46
N TYR A 270 -19.93 -6.90 23.25
CA TYR A 270 -20.90 -6.13 22.47
C TYR A 270 -20.69 -6.24 20.96
N VAL A 271 -21.77 -6.02 20.23
CA VAL A 271 -21.80 -5.89 18.76
C VAL A 271 -22.78 -4.81 18.36
N TRP A 272 -22.60 -4.28 17.18
CA TRP A 272 -23.57 -3.44 16.51
C TRP A 272 -24.49 -4.25 15.60
N HIS A 273 -25.75 -3.82 15.51
CA HIS A 273 -26.72 -4.21 14.51
C HIS A 273 -27.14 -2.96 13.75
N ILE A 274 -26.98 -2.96 12.45
CA ILE A 274 -27.23 -1.77 11.63
C ILE A 274 -28.23 -2.13 10.54
N ASP A 275 -29.29 -1.33 10.42
CA ASP A 275 -30.30 -1.42 9.39
C ASP A 275 -30.17 -0.26 8.41
N GLY A 276 -30.47 -0.50 7.14
CA GLY A 276 -30.37 0.48 6.07
C GLY A 276 -31.04 0.00 4.78
N ASP A 277 -30.86 0.76 3.71
CA ASP A 277 -31.47 0.46 2.42
C ASP A 277 -30.49 -0.25 1.50
N ASN A 278 -30.81 -1.49 1.11
CA ASN A 278 -30.02 -2.33 0.21
C ASN A 278 -30.32 -2.14 -1.29
N GLY A 279 -30.92 -1.02 -1.67
CA GLY A 279 -31.25 -0.78 -3.07
C GLY A 279 -30.08 -0.33 -3.97
N LEU A 280 -28.90 -0.09 -3.37
CA LEU A 280 -27.67 0.21 -4.12
C LEU A 280 -26.73 -1.00 -4.09
N PRO A 281 -25.94 -1.22 -5.16
CA PRO A 281 -25.00 -2.33 -5.22
C PRO A 281 -23.95 -2.34 -4.09
N THR A 282 -23.66 -1.18 -3.51
CA THR A 282 -22.66 -0.96 -2.46
C THR A 282 -23.26 -0.87 -1.05
N ALA A 283 -24.49 -1.34 -0.86
CA ALA A 283 -25.19 -1.32 0.42
C ALA A 283 -25.61 -2.75 0.83
N HIS A 284 -25.05 -3.26 1.92
CA HIS A 284 -25.20 -4.64 2.37
C HIS A 284 -25.66 -4.70 3.83
N PHE A 285 -26.66 -3.87 4.19
CA PHE A 285 -27.19 -3.84 5.56
C PHE A 285 -27.92 -5.15 5.89
N ASP A 286 -27.56 -5.76 7.01
CA ASP A 286 -28.31 -6.85 7.62
C ASP A 286 -28.38 -6.61 9.14
N VAL A 287 -29.54 -6.18 9.61
CA VAL A 287 -29.78 -5.92 11.03
C VAL A 287 -29.60 -7.14 11.92
N ARG A 288 -29.51 -8.35 11.33
CA ARG A 288 -29.24 -9.59 12.10
C ARG A 288 -27.74 -9.88 12.20
N ALA A 289 -26.91 -9.26 11.37
CA ALA A 289 -25.49 -9.47 11.40
C ALA A 289 -24.88 -8.88 12.69
N ASN A 290 -24.00 -9.62 13.31
CA ASN A 290 -23.19 -9.13 14.41
C ASN A 290 -22.00 -8.36 13.81
N ILE A 291 -21.98 -7.05 13.98
CA ILE A 291 -20.93 -6.17 13.49
C ILE A 291 -20.05 -5.78 14.67
N VAL A 292 -18.79 -6.18 14.67
CA VAL A 292 -17.86 -5.69 15.68
C VAL A 292 -17.50 -4.25 15.36
N ASP A 293 -17.44 -3.44 16.41
CA ASP A 293 -17.10 -2.02 16.30
C ASP A 293 -15.68 -1.85 15.71
N PRO A 294 -15.51 -1.09 14.64
CA PRO A 294 -14.17 -0.83 14.07
C PRO A 294 -13.21 -0.15 15.06
N TYR A 295 -13.73 0.50 16.11
CA TYR A 295 -12.97 1.12 17.19
C TYR A 295 -12.88 0.25 18.45
N ALA A 296 -13.28 -1.02 18.39
CA ALA A 296 -13.12 -1.92 19.53
C ALA A 296 -11.65 -2.14 19.88
N ASN A 297 -11.28 -1.88 21.13
CA ASN A 297 -9.91 -2.06 21.63
C ASN A 297 -9.57 -3.51 22.00
N ALA A 298 -10.56 -4.39 22.05
CA ALA A 298 -10.38 -5.83 22.28
C ALA A 298 -11.49 -6.63 21.63
N PHE A 299 -11.14 -7.81 21.13
CA PHE A 299 -12.06 -8.80 20.56
C PHE A 299 -12.01 -10.06 21.40
N GLU A 300 -13.15 -10.74 21.54
CA GLU A 300 -13.22 -12.09 22.08
C GLU A 300 -12.59 -13.08 21.10
N THR A 301 -12.95 -12.98 19.83
CA THR A 301 -12.37 -13.67 18.66
C THR A 301 -12.60 -12.79 17.42
N SER A 302 -11.92 -13.07 16.34
CA SER A 302 -12.06 -12.31 15.09
C SER A 302 -13.49 -12.31 14.50
N SER A 303 -14.28 -13.33 14.76
CA SER A 303 -15.69 -13.47 14.32
C SER A 303 -16.70 -13.42 15.48
N GLY A 304 -16.25 -13.15 16.71
CA GLY A 304 -17.07 -13.07 17.90
C GLY A 304 -17.63 -11.68 18.18
N ALA A 305 -17.44 -11.21 19.40
CA ALA A 305 -17.86 -9.88 19.85
C ALA A 305 -16.65 -9.01 20.19
N GLY A 306 -16.82 -7.70 20.10
CA GLY A 306 -15.92 -6.76 20.76
C GLY A 306 -16.12 -6.82 22.27
N ILE A 307 -15.08 -6.49 23.03
CA ILE A 307 -15.15 -6.34 24.48
C ILE A 307 -15.10 -4.85 24.79
N VAL A 308 -15.99 -4.38 25.64
CA VAL A 308 -15.96 -3.01 26.13
C VAL A 308 -14.69 -2.79 26.92
N LYS A 309 -13.71 -2.22 26.27
CA LYS A 309 -12.43 -1.81 26.84
C LYS A 309 -12.19 -0.35 26.48
N TYR A 310 -12.30 0.53 27.48
CA TYR A 310 -12.15 1.95 27.21
C TYR A 310 -10.70 2.30 26.91
N TYR A 311 -10.51 3.05 25.84
CA TYR A 311 -9.18 3.52 25.41
C TYR A 311 -8.42 4.24 26.55
N ASP A 312 -9.13 5.08 27.30
CA ASP A 312 -8.52 5.86 28.40
C ASP A 312 -8.14 4.98 29.59
N CYS A 313 -8.65 3.76 29.68
CA CYS A 313 -8.32 2.77 30.72
C CYS A 313 -7.16 1.83 30.29
N ILE A 314 -6.68 1.91 29.05
CA ILE A 314 -5.46 1.23 28.61
C ILE A 314 -4.28 2.13 29.00
N PRO A 315 -3.34 1.66 29.85
CA PRO A 315 -2.18 2.45 30.24
C PRO A 315 -1.38 2.90 29.03
N ASP A 316 -0.83 4.10 29.08
CA ASP A 316 0.11 4.57 28.08
C ASP A 316 1.42 3.79 28.18
N ALA A 317 2.05 3.54 27.03
CA ALA A 317 3.35 2.89 26.97
C ALA A 317 4.42 3.71 27.71
N PRO A 318 5.32 3.06 28.45
CA PRO A 318 6.43 3.76 29.11
C PRO A 318 7.32 4.53 28.13
N LYS A 319 7.66 5.78 28.44
CA LYS A 319 8.47 6.67 27.56
C LYS A 319 9.97 6.66 27.92
N HIS A 320 10.50 5.53 28.37
CA HIS A 320 11.89 5.43 28.83
C HIS A 320 12.87 4.95 27.75
N PHE A 321 12.39 4.46 26.62
CA PHE A 321 13.21 3.96 25.52
C PHE A 321 13.45 5.02 24.45
N ASN A 322 14.73 5.18 24.06
CA ASN A 322 15.12 6.00 22.93
C ASN A 322 15.51 5.08 21.77
N PRO A 323 14.67 4.96 20.72
CA PRO A 323 14.98 4.09 19.59
C PRO A 323 16.24 4.54 18.86
N PRO A 324 17.00 3.63 18.24
CA PRO A 324 18.11 3.98 17.38
C PRO A 324 17.67 4.94 16.27
N LYS A 325 18.60 5.76 15.80
CA LYS A 325 18.34 6.62 14.64
C LYS A 325 18.11 5.74 13.41
N TRP A 326 17.33 6.23 12.46
CA TRP A 326 16.97 5.46 11.25
C TRP A 326 18.18 4.81 10.54
N HIS A 327 19.26 5.57 10.36
CA HIS A 327 20.47 5.08 9.70
C HIS A 327 21.28 4.10 10.55
N ASP A 328 20.97 3.98 11.83
CA ASP A 328 21.60 3.03 12.75
C ASP A 328 20.79 1.74 12.92
N LEU A 329 19.64 1.63 12.25
CA LEU A 329 18.80 0.43 12.32
C LEU A 329 19.46 -0.75 11.62
N SER A 330 19.32 -1.92 12.24
CA SER A 330 19.51 -3.25 11.69
C SER A 330 18.30 -4.07 12.08
N ILE A 331 17.47 -4.40 11.10
CA ILE A 331 16.12 -4.96 11.32
C ILE A 331 16.15 -6.48 11.19
N MET A 332 15.37 -7.16 12.04
CA MET A 332 14.98 -8.55 11.84
C MET A 332 13.46 -8.63 11.77
N GLU A 333 12.94 -9.10 10.62
CA GLU A 333 11.53 -9.43 10.46
C GLU A 333 11.22 -10.70 11.24
N ILE A 334 10.18 -10.69 12.08
CA ILE A 334 9.80 -11.86 12.90
C ILE A 334 8.29 -12.05 12.94
N HIS A 335 7.88 -13.33 13.02
CA HIS A 335 6.52 -13.73 13.35
C HIS A 335 6.47 -14.35 14.76
N LEU A 336 5.51 -13.89 15.58
CA LEU A 336 5.41 -14.30 16.98
C LEU A 336 5.48 -15.83 17.17
N ARG A 337 4.65 -16.56 16.45
CA ARG A 337 4.55 -18.02 16.59
C ARG A 337 5.73 -18.75 16.00
N ASP A 338 6.36 -18.23 14.97
CA ASP A 338 7.49 -18.88 14.32
C ASP A 338 8.70 -18.91 15.23
N VAL A 339 8.99 -17.80 15.89
CA VAL A 339 10.11 -17.73 16.84
C VAL A 339 9.85 -18.49 18.14
N LEU A 340 8.56 -18.60 18.57
CA LEU A 340 8.24 -19.24 19.85
C LEU A 340 8.06 -20.76 19.76
N ALA A 341 7.54 -21.26 18.65
CA ALA A 341 7.04 -22.64 18.56
C ALA A 341 8.02 -23.70 19.05
N LYS A 342 9.29 -23.60 18.64
CA LYS A 342 10.35 -24.56 18.98
C LYS A 342 11.50 -23.93 19.78
N ALA A 343 11.27 -22.73 20.36
CA ALA A 343 12.28 -22.05 21.16
C ALA A 343 12.71 -22.90 22.36
N SER A 344 14.03 -22.92 22.65
CA SER A 344 14.58 -23.52 23.86
C SER A 344 14.30 -22.59 25.05
N ALA A 345 13.06 -22.59 25.55
CA ALA A 345 12.59 -21.78 26.65
C ALA A 345 11.62 -22.58 27.53
N ASP A 346 11.59 -22.26 28.81
CA ASP A 346 10.61 -22.82 29.75
C ASP A 346 9.25 -22.16 29.55
N LEU A 347 8.55 -22.62 28.51
CA LEU A 347 7.23 -22.15 28.09
C LEU A 347 6.31 -23.34 27.88
N SER A 348 5.10 -23.26 28.43
CA SER A 348 4.03 -24.20 28.12
C SER A 348 3.63 -24.16 26.64
N ALA A 349 2.88 -25.14 26.16
CA ALA A 349 2.37 -25.17 24.80
C ALA A 349 1.48 -23.93 24.50
N ASP A 350 0.66 -23.53 25.48
CA ASP A 350 -0.21 -22.34 25.34
C ASP A 350 0.59 -21.04 25.34
N GLU A 351 1.59 -20.89 26.22
CA GLU A 351 2.46 -19.71 26.24
C GLU A 351 3.16 -19.50 24.89
N ARG A 352 3.50 -20.58 24.17
CA ARG A 352 4.13 -20.49 22.83
C ARG A 352 3.24 -19.88 21.74
N LEU A 353 1.97 -19.70 22.03
CA LEU A 353 1.01 -19.08 21.10
C LEU A 353 0.73 -17.60 21.42
N THR A 354 1.31 -17.04 22.50
CA THR A 354 0.83 -15.78 23.10
C THR A 354 1.88 -14.68 23.17
N PHE A 355 1.39 -13.45 23.24
CA PHE A 355 2.21 -12.27 23.58
C PHE A 355 2.91 -12.45 24.94
N ALA A 356 2.20 -12.98 25.93
CA ALA A 356 2.76 -13.22 27.26
C ALA A 356 3.98 -14.16 27.21
N GLY A 357 3.91 -15.21 26.40
CA GLY A 357 5.03 -16.13 26.20
C GLY A 357 6.22 -15.46 25.52
N LEU A 358 5.99 -14.62 24.52
CA LEU A 358 7.05 -13.84 23.87
C LEU A 358 7.70 -12.87 24.86
N ALA A 359 6.91 -12.13 25.63
CA ALA A 359 7.41 -11.21 26.66
C ALA A 359 8.24 -11.95 27.74
N LYS A 360 7.78 -13.12 28.17
CA LYS A 360 8.51 -13.98 29.12
C LYS A 360 9.86 -14.42 28.57
N TRP A 361 9.88 -14.88 27.30
CA TRP A 361 11.13 -15.35 26.67
C TRP A 361 12.13 -14.23 26.43
N LEU A 362 11.66 -13.04 26.02
CA LEU A 362 12.50 -11.86 25.79
C LEU A 362 13.28 -11.42 27.06
N LYS A 363 12.76 -11.71 28.26
CA LYS A 363 13.46 -11.41 29.53
C LYS A 363 14.67 -12.35 29.75
N SER A 364 14.74 -13.48 29.06
CA SER A 364 15.88 -14.41 29.15
C SER A 364 17.06 -13.88 28.33
N PRO A 365 18.29 -13.88 28.88
CA PRO A 365 19.50 -13.53 28.12
C PRO A 365 19.77 -14.55 26.98
N ASP A 366 19.22 -15.76 27.09
CA ASP A 366 19.36 -16.82 26.08
C ASP A 366 18.35 -16.72 24.96
N CYS A 367 17.47 -15.71 24.98
CA CYS A 367 16.54 -15.46 23.88
C CYS A 367 17.31 -15.29 22.56
N TYR A 368 16.86 -16.06 21.56
CA TYR A 368 17.45 -16.05 20.22
C TYR A 368 17.52 -14.62 19.62
N ILE A 369 16.41 -13.87 19.72
CA ILE A 369 16.31 -12.52 19.14
C ILE A 369 17.39 -11.59 19.71
N ARG A 370 17.61 -11.64 21.04
CA ARG A 370 18.63 -10.80 21.70
C ARG A 370 20.05 -11.14 21.26
N ARG A 371 20.29 -12.37 20.78
CA ARG A 371 21.62 -12.84 20.35
C ARG A 371 21.90 -12.66 18.87
N ALA A 372 20.87 -12.37 18.06
CA ALA A 372 20.98 -12.24 16.61
C ALA A 372 21.86 -11.04 16.17
N GLY A 373 22.07 -10.05 17.05
CA GLY A 373 22.93 -8.89 16.76
C GLY A 373 22.22 -7.77 16.02
N VAL A 374 20.89 -7.73 16.11
CA VAL A 374 20.03 -6.65 15.58
C VAL A 374 19.61 -5.70 16.68
N ASN A 375 19.21 -4.49 16.34
CA ASN A 375 18.71 -3.47 17.28
C ASN A 375 17.27 -3.02 17.00
N CYS A 376 16.62 -3.68 16.05
CA CYS A 376 15.24 -3.45 15.70
C CYS A 376 14.57 -4.75 15.25
N VAL A 377 13.31 -4.93 15.62
CA VAL A 377 12.45 -5.98 15.05
C VAL A 377 11.33 -5.34 14.24
N GLU A 378 11.01 -5.95 13.11
CA GLU A 378 9.77 -5.72 12.38
C GLU A 378 8.86 -6.90 12.71
N LEU A 379 7.84 -6.64 13.53
CA LEU A 379 6.92 -7.67 14.02
C LEU A 379 5.73 -7.74 13.07
N GLN A 380 5.58 -8.91 12.43
CA GLN A 380 4.44 -9.21 11.55
C GLN A 380 3.11 -8.93 12.27
N PRO A 381 1.98 -8.77 11.56
CA PRO A 381 0.79 -8.12 12.09
C PRO A 381 0.35 -8.62 13.47
N VAL A 382 0.18 -7.66 14.37
CA VAL A 382 -0.27 -7.89 15.76
C VAL A 382 -1.72 -7.49 16.01
N GLN A 383 -2.33 -6.78 15.05
CA GLN A 383 -3.73 -6.35 15.10
C GLN A 383 -4.66 -7.56 14.92
N GLU A 384 -5.94 -7.41 15.31
CA GLU A 384 -6.91 -8.49 15.15
C GLU A 384 -7.08 -8.88 13.68
N PHE A 385 -6.93 -10.15 13.36
CA PHE A 385 -7.01 -10.70 12.02
C PHE A 385 -7.93 -11.92 11.96
N THR A 386 -8.36 -12.29 10.77
CA THR A 386 -9.20 -13.46 10.51
C THR A 386 -8.52 -14.73 11.03
N ALA A 387 -9.14 -15.39 12.00
CA ALA A 387 -8.77 -16.71 12.50
C ALA A 387 -10.02 -17.45 12.91
N GLN A 388 -10.17 -18.73 12.52
CA GLN A 388 -11.32 -19.53 12.91
C GLN A 388 -11.18 -20.01 14.35
N ASN A 389 -9.95 -20.41 14.72
CA ASN A 389 -9.62 -20.86 16.05
C ASN A 389 -8.31 -20.23 16.54
N ARG A 390 -8.14 -20.11 17.85
CA ARG A 390 -6.94 -19.59 18.48
C ARG A 390 -5.65 -20.32 18.06
N THR A 391 -5.73 -21.59 17.72
CA THR A 391 -4.57 -22.42 17.34
C THR A 391 -4.25 -22.37 15.84
N ASP A 392 -5.12 -21.77 15.03
CA ASP A 392 -4.89 -21.68 13.59
C ASP A 392 -3.66 -20.82 13.32
N TYR A 393 -2.84 -21.30 12.41
CA TYR A 393 -1.67 -20.57 11.99
C TYR A 393 -2.02 -19.65 10.84
N GLU A 394 -1.79 -18.37 11.03
CA GLU A 394 -1.94 -17.31 10.03
C GLU A 394 -0.82 -16.29 10.24
N TRP A 395 -0.38 -15.62 9.16
CA TRP A 395 0.60 -14.53 9.26
C TRP A 395 0.03 -13.23 9.85
N GLY A 396 -1.30 -13.07 9.81
CA GLY A 396 -1.97 -11.88 10.32
C GLY A 396 -2.35 -10.82 9.27
N TYR A 397 -2.09 -11.06 7.97
CA TYR A 397 -2.35 -10.08 6.92
C TYR A 397 -3.81 -9.98 6.45
N MET A 398 -4.77 -10.55 7.20
CA MET A 398 -6.22 -10.39 6.94
C MET A 398 -6.87 -9.68 8.15
N PRO A 399 -6.63 -8.37 8.35
CA PRO A 399 -7.09 -7.67 9.56
C PRO A 399 -8.59 -7.48 9.56
N VAL A 400 -9.21 -7.61 10.74
CA VAL A 400 -10.64 -7.36 11.01
C VAL A 400 -10.86 -6.35 12.14
N GLY A 401 -9.79 -5.94 12.83
CA GLY A 401 -9.82 -4.92 13.87
C GLY A 401 -8.49 -4.20 13.98
N TRP A 402 -8.48 -2.88 13.71
CA TRP A 402 -7.22 -2.13 13.66
C TRP A 402 -6.77 -1.56 15.01
N PHE A 403 -7.66 -1.51 16.03
CA PHE A 403 -7.33 -1.02 17.37
C PHE A 403 -6.92 -2.13 18.33
N ALA A 404 -7.54 -3.29 18.17
CA ALA A 404 -7.32 -4.42 19.06
C ALA A 404 -6.07 -5.21 18.68
N PRO A 405 -5.17 -5.52 19.64
CA PRO A 405 -4.22 -6.60 19.45
C PRO A 405 -4.95 -7.93 19.25
N SER A 406 -4.34 -8.85 18.50
CA SER A 406 -4.99 -10.13 18.15
C SER A 406 -5.39 -10.96 19.36
N SER A 407 -6.67 -11.32 19.42
CA SER A 407 -7.23 -12.25 20.39
C SER A 407 -6.59 -13.64 20.29
N SER A 408 -6.14 -14.03 19.08
CA SER A 408 -5.43 -15.29 18.84
C SER A 408 -4.09 -15.38 19.59
N TYR A 409 -3.50 -14.24 19.92
CA TYR A 409 -2.23 -14.16 20.68
C TYR A 409 -2.44 -13.83 22.16
N ALA A 410 -3.69 -13.71 22.63
CA ALA A 410 -4.00 -13.47 24.04
C ALA A 410 -3.92 -14.74 24.89
N SER A 411 -3.52 -14.63 26.15
CA SER A 411 -3.65 -15.71 27.12
C SER A 411 -5.10 -15.85 27.62
N ASP A 412 -5.79 -14.72 27.77
CA ASP A 412 -7.21 -14.64 28.16
C ASP A 412 -7.94 -13.60 27.27
N PRO A 413 -8.37 -13.98 26.06
CA PRO A 413 -9.04 -13.05 25.17
C PRO A 413 -10.35 -12.51 25.73
N GLN A 414 -11.11 -13.30 26.52
CA GLN A 414 -12.36 -12.86 27.15
C GLN A 414 -12.14 -11.81 28.25
N GLY A 415 -10.97 -11.83 28.87
CA GLY A 415 -10.53 -10.80 29.80
C GLY A 415 -9.82 -9.60 29.14
N ALA A 416 -9.73 -9.57 27.81
CA ALA A 416 -9.00 -8.57 27.03
C ALA A 416 -7.51 -8.47 27.43
N SER A 417 -6.87 -9.60 27.76
CA SER A 417 -5.47 -9.65 28.21
C SER A 417 -4.47 -9.19 27.14
N GLN A 418 -4.82 -9.33 25.87
CA GLN A 418 -4.00 -8.95 24.71
C GLN A 418 -3.48 -7.50 24.76
N ASN A 419 -4.26 -6.58 25.34
CA ASN A 419 -3.85 -5.18 25.47
C ASN A 419 -2.61 -5.03 26.37
N GLY A 420 -2.66 -5.61 27.58
CA GLY A 420 -1.54 -5.58 28.50
C GLY A 420 -0.36 -6.43 28.04
N GLU A 421 -0.64 -7.57 27.43
CA GLU A 421 0.38 -8.51 26.96
C GLU A 421 1.20 -7.92 25.80
N LEU A 422 0.59 -7.26 24.81
CA LEU A 422 1.32 -6.59 23.74
C LEU A 422 2.19 -5.45 24.26
N ALA A 423 1.67 -4.66 25.21
CA ALA A 423 2.46 -3.61 25.86
C ALA A 423 3.70 -4.18 26.58
N GLU A 424 3.56 -5.34 27.25
CA GLU A 424 4.68 -6.05 27.88
C GLU A 424 5.68 -6.61 26.86
N VAL A 425 5.24 -7.08 25.69
CA VAL A 425 6.14 -7.49 24.59
C VAL A 425 7.01 -6.33 24.16
N VAL A 426 6.42 -5.19 23.85
CA VAL A 426 7.17 -4.00 23.40
C VAL A 426 8.13 -3.53 24.51
N LYS A 427 7.63 -3.48 25.75
CA LYS A 427 8.49 -3.17 26.89
C LYS A 427 9.68 -4.11 27.02
N ALA A 428 9.48 -5.41 26.86
CA ALA A 428 10.55 -6.39 26.95
C ALA A 428 11.60 -6.25 25.83
N PHE A 429 11.18 -5.86 24.62
CA PHE A 429 12.10 -5.48 23.55
C PHE A 429 12.89 -4.23 23.91
N HIS A 430 12.23 -3.19 24.40
CA HIS A 430 12.86 -1.93 24.82
C HIS A 430 13.87 -2.16 25.93
N ASP A 431 13.53 -2.99 26.95
CA ASP A 431 14.44 -3.36 28.03
C ASP A 431 15.67 -4.14 27.52
N ALA A 432 15.56 -4.79 26.36
CA ALA A 432 16.66 -5.46 25.67
C ALA A 432 17.43 -4.53 24.70
N GLY A 433 17.06 -3.24 24.61
CA GLY A 433 17.67 -2.27 23.69
C GLY A 433 17.25 -2.43 22.24
N ILE A 434 16.11 -3.07 21.95
CA ILE A 434 15.61 -3.40 20.63
C ILE A 434 14.35 -2.58 20.33
N ALA A 435 14.36 -1.80 19.25
CA ALA A 435 13.20 -1.07 18.76
C ALA A 435 12.17 -2.00 18.12
N VAL A 436 10.90 -1.60 18.12
CA VAL A 436 9.78 -2.38 17.57
C VAL A 436 9.06 -1.60 16.49
N ILE A 437 9.09 -2.13 15.27
CA ILE A 437 8.27 -1.68 14.14
C ILE A 437 7.11 -2.67 14.00
N PHE A 438 5.88 -2.17 13.96
CA PHE A 438 4.73 -3.01 13.64
C PHE A 438 4.45 -3.03 12.16
N ASP A 439 4.26 -4.23 11.62
CA ASP A 439 3.69 -4.40 10.30
C ASP A 439 2.18 -4.16 10.36
N VAL A 440 1.66 -3.23 9.55
CA VAL A 440 0.27 -2.80 9.57
C VAL A 440 -0.36 -2.92 8.18
N VAL A 441 -1.58 -3.47 8.17
CA VAL A 441 -2.32 -3.75 6.95
C VAL A 441 -3.56 -2.85 6.90
N TYR A 442 -3.50 -1.81 6.06
CA TYR A 442 -4.61 -0.86 5.88
C TYR A 442 -5.12 -0.79 4.44
N ASN A 443 -4.53 -1.58 3.56
CA ASN A 443 -4.85 -1.60 2.14
C ASN A 443 -6.07 -2.47 1.81
N HIS A 444 -6.39 -3.45 2.64
CA HIS A 444 -7.56 -4.32 2.54
C HIS A 444 -8.08 -4.71 3.93
N TYR A 445 -9.21 -5.44 3.96
CA TYR A 445 -9.86 -5.88 5.19
C TYR A 445 -10.18 -7.37 5.10
N GLY A 446 -10.07 -8.07 6.21
CA GLY A 446 -10.30 -9.52 6.32
C GLY A 446 -11.78 -9.89 6.45
N GLU A 447 -12.02 -11.17 6.70
CA GLU A 447 -13.35 -11.71 6.97
C GLU A 447 -13.50 -12.10 8.46
N PRO A 448 -14.65 -11.77 9.08
CA PRO A 448 -15.86 -11.11 8.54
C PRO A 448 -15.60 -9.65 8.17
N ASN A 449 -16.12 -9.22 6.99
CA ASN A 449 -15.94 -7.84 6.54
C ASN A 449 -16.95 -6.89 7.21
N TYR A 450 -16.64 -6.46 8.42
CA TYR A 450 -17.51 -5.57 9.20
C TYR A 450 -17.68 -4.20 8.55
N LEU A 451 -16.65 -3.67 7.89
CA LEU A 451 -16.75 -2.36 7.23
C LEU A 451 -17.71 -2.37 6.03
N SER A 452 -17.80 -3.49 5.30
CA SER A 452 -18.77 -3.66 4.22
C SER A 452 -20.21 -3.68 4.76
N LEU A 453 -20.43 -4.32 5.90
CA LEU A 453 -21.73 -4.36 6.58
C LEU A 453 -22.14 -3.01 7.18
N ILE A 454 -21.19 -2.12 7.45
CA ILE A 454 -21.46 -0.75 7.90
C ILE A 454 -21.77 0.15 6.72
N ASP A 455 -20.87 0.23 5.74
CA ASP A 455 -21.04 0.99 4.50
C ASP A 455 -19.94 0.67 3.47
N GLU A 456 -20.17 -0.30 2.60
CA GLU A 456 -19.20 -0.72 1.59
C GLU A 456 -18.82 0.42 0.66
N GLY A 457 -19.80 1.21 0.18
CA GLY A 457 -19.54 2.32 -0.75
C GLY A 457 -18.70 3.44 -0.15
N TYR A 458 -18.64 3.55 1.17
CA TYR A 458 -17.79 4.53 1.85
C TYR A 458 -16.36 4.04 2.05
N TYR A 459 -16.20 2.79 2.52
CA TYR A 459 -14.90 2.27 2.98
C TYR A 459 -14.07 1.60 1.89
N PHE A 460 -14.69 1.14 0.79
CA PHE A 460 -13.98 0.35 -0.22
C PHE A 460 -13.93 1.04 -1.59
N GLU A 461 -12.89 0.72 -2.35
CA GLU A 461 -12.82 1.04 -3.76
C GLU A 461 -13.73 0.07 -4.52
N THR A 462 -14.64 0.63 -5.31
CA THR A 462 -15.62 -0.11 -6.09
C THR A 462 -15.56 0.26 -7.56
N SER A 463 -15.88 -0.68 -8.42
CA SER A 463 -16.09 -0.45 -9.85
C SER A 463 -17.43 0.23 -10.11
N SER A 464 -17.71 0.58 -11.35
CA SER A 464 -18.95 1.27 -11.76
C SER A 464 -20.22 0.46 -11.59
N ASP A 465 -20.11 -0.87 -11.43
CA ASP A 465 -21.23 -1.78 -11.16
C ASP A 465 -21.39 -2.10 -9.66
N GLY A 466 -20.54 -1.52 -8.81
CA GLY A 466 -20.55 -1.68 -7.37
C GLY A 466 -19.70 -2.86 -6.88
N SER A 467 -19.07 -3.64 -7.74
CA SER A 467 -18.19 -4.72 -7.31
C SER A 467 -16.90 -4.17 -6.67
N LEU A 468 -16.40 -4.86 -5.64
CA LEU A 468 -15.15 -4.50 -4.97
C LEU A 468 -13.97 -4.58 -5.92
N MET A 469 -13.09 -3.58 -5.86
CA MET A 469 -11.77 -3.66 -6.49
C MET A 469 -10.85 -4.57 -5.66
N ASN A 470 -9.89 -5.24 -6.32
CA ASN A 470 -9.04 -6.24 -5.69
C ASN A 470 -7.60 -6.20 -6.25
N PHE A 471 -6.97 -5.05 -6.17
CA PHE A 471 -5.54 -4.90 -6.50
C PHE A 471 -4.62 -5.34 -5.35
N SER A 472 -5.18 -5.61 -4.18
CA SER A 472 -4.49 -6.27 -3.07
C SER A 472 -4.30 -7.77 -3.33
N GLY A 473 -5.18 -8.39 -4.14
CA GLY A 473 -5.26 -9.85 -4.26
C GLY A 473 -5.96 -10.53 -3.08
N CYS A 474 -6.48 -9.75 -2.11
CA CYS A 474 -7.08 -10.23 -0.86
C CYS A 474 -8.62 -10.11 -0.84
N GLY A 475 -9.25 -9.80 -1.98
CA GLY A 475 -10.70 -9.75 -2.13
C GLY A 475 -11.31 -8.36 -2.14
N ASN A 476 -10.62 -7.37 -1.62
CA ASN A 476 -11.09 -5.98 -1.57
C ASN A 476 -9.91 -5.01 -1.44
N ASP A 477 -10.16 -3.73 -1.76
CA ASP A 477 -9.21 -2.64 -1.56
C ASP A 477 -9.90 -1.54 -0.74
N ILE A 478 -9.28 -1.10 0.35
CA ILE A 478 -9.77 0.00 1.19
C ILE A 478 -9.62 1.33 0.46
N ARG A 479 -10.66 2.17 0.50
CA ARG A 479 -10.61 3.54 0.04
C ARG A 479 -10.03 4.46 1.12
N ALA A 480 -8.74 4.36 1.36
CA ALA A 480 -8.05 5.08 2.42
C ALA A 480 -8.16 6.62 2.32
N LYS A 481 -8.47 7.17 1.14
CA LYS A 481 -8.71 8.62 0.93
C LYS A 481 -10.06 9.11 1.44
N SER A 482 -11.03 8.23 1.79
CA SER A 482 -12.26 8.64 2.45
C SER A 482 -11.93 9.16 3.86
N PRO A 483 -12.40 10.36 4.27
CA PRO A 483 -11.93 11.00 5.50
C PRO A 483 -12.10 10.18 6.78
N MET A 484 -13.18 9.40 6.89
CA MET A 484 -13.38 8.54 8.07
C MET A 484 -12.59 7.24 7.98
N ALA A 485 -12.28 6.74 6.77
CA ALA A 485 -11.35 5.62 6.61
C ALA A 485 -9.92 6.06 6.99
N LEU A 486 -9.46 7.21 6.52
CA LEU A 486 -8.17 7.77 6.91
C LEU A 486 -8.12 8.06 8.42
N ARG A 487 -9.21 8.58 8.99
CA ARG A 487 -9.32 8.81 10.43
C ARG A 487 -9.22 7.50 11.21
N LEU A 488 -9.91 6.44 10.78
CA LEU A 488 -9.84 5.11 11.38
C LEU A 488 -8.40 4.59 11.39
N ILE A 489 -7.67 4.74 10.26
CA ILE A 489 -6.25 4.39 10.13
C ILE A 489 -5.40 5.21 11.10
N THR A 490 -5.53 6.54 11.07
CA THR A 490 -4.67 7.41 11.89
C THR A 490 -4.95 7.28 13.38
N ASP A 491 -6.20 7.11 13.78
CA ASP A 491 -6.55 6.88 15.18
C ASP A 491 -6.01 5.52 15.69
N SER A 492 -6.00 4.47 14.84
CA SER A 492 -5.39 3.18 15.21
C SER A 492 -3.85 3.28 15.31
N LEU A 493 -3.19 4.01 14.40
CA LEU A 493 -1.75 4.28 14.49
C LEU A 493 -1.40 5.04 15.78
N ARG A 494 -2.23 6.01 16.17
CA ARG A 494 -2.09 6.70 17.47
C ARG A 494 -2.14 5.70 18.63
N ALA A 495 -3.12 4.79 18.62
CA ALA A 495 -3.24 3.78 19.67
C ALA A 495 -1.99 2.89 19.76
N LEU A 496 -1.46 2.46 18.61
CA LEU A 496 -0.24 1.66 18.56
C LEU A 496 1.00 2.41 19.09
N LEU A 497 1.08 3.72 18.86
CA LEU A 497 2.16 4.56 19.40
C LEU A 497 2.02 4.83 20.89
N GLU A 498 0.82 5.28 21.32
CA GLU A 498 0.60 5.77 22.68
C GLU A 498 0.40 4.65 23.70
N LYS A 499 -0.35 3.59 23.32
CA LYS A 499 -0.72 2.51 24.25
C LYS A 499 0.26 1.35 24.23
N TYR A 500 0.83 1.05 23.07
CA TYR A 500 1.73 -0.10 22.92
C TYR A 500 3.20 0.28 22.70
N GLY A 501 3.49 1.56 22.41
CA GLY A 501 4.87 2.06 22.37
C GLY A 501 5.63 1.76 21.08
N ALA A 502 4.92 1.50 19.97
CA ALA A 502 5.55 1.27 18.68
C ALA A 502 6.63 2.32 18.33
N ASP A 503 7.76 1.90 17.78
CA ASP A 503 8.83 2.80 17.32
C ASP A 503 8.69 3.14 15.84
N GLY A 504 7.78 2.50 15.16
CA GLY A 504 7.48 2.75 13.76
C GLY A 504 6.50 1.74 13.18
N PHE A 505 6.31 1.86 11.87
CA PHE A 505 5.38 1.03 11.11
C PHE A 505 5.97 0.63 9.76
N ARG A 506 5.70 -0.62 9.34
CA ARG A 506 5.81 -1.05 7.95
C ARG A 506 4.40 -1.15 7.39
N PHE A 507 4.13 -0.49 6.29
CA PHE A 507 2.83 -0.48 5.62
C PHE A 507 2.82 -1.51 4.50
N ASP A 508 1.97 -2.51 4.67
CA ASP A 508 1.72 -3.56 3.69
C ASP A 508 1.08 -2.97 2.42
N LEU A 509 1.52 -3.42 1.23
CA LEU A 509 1.05 -2.96 -0.08
C LEU A 509 0.77 -1.43 -0.13
N ALA A 510 1.71 -0.62 0.35
CA ALA A 510 1.54 0.82 0.56
C ALA A 510 1.14 1.60 -0.72
N GLU A 511 1.39 1.04 -1.90
CA GLU A 511 0.95 1.61 -3.18
C GLU A 511 -0.57 1.79 -3.21
N LEU A 512 -1.35 0.88 -2.62
CA LEU A 512 -2.81 0.94 -2.60
C LEU A 512 -3.36 2.08 -1.75
N LEU A 513 -2.66 2.47 -0.70
CA LEU A 513 -3.02 3.64 0.11
C LEU A 513 -2.87 4.94 -0.70
N GLY A 514 -1.90 4.96 -1.61
CA GLY A 514 -1.61 6.10 -2.46
C GLY A 514 -0.74 7.17 -1.79
N PHE A 515 0.02 7.88 -2.61
CA PHE A 515 1.02 8.86 -2.18
C PHE A 515 0.45 9.97 -1.28
N GLY A 516 -0.75 10.48 -1.58
CA GLY A 516 -1.40 11.54 -0.80
C GLY A 516 -1.71 11.10 0.63
N VAL A 517 -2.34 9.93 0.78
CA VAL A 517 -2.68 9.33 2.08
C VAL A 517 -1.42 9.02 2.89
N LEU A 518 -0.38 8.46 2.27
CA LEU A 518 0.89 8.19 2.95
C LEU A 518 1.53 9.47 3.51
N ARG A 519 1.45 10.59 2.80
CA ARG A 519 1.93 11.89 3.30
C ARG A 519 1.11 12.43 4.47
N GLU A 520 -0.19 12.23 4.46
CA GLU A 520 -1.06 12.61 5.59
C GLU A 520 -0.75 11.75 6.82
N ILE A 521 -0.55 10.44 6.63
CA ILE A 521 -0.12 9.52 7.69
C ILE A 521 1.26 9.94 8.24
N GLU A 522 2.23 10.25 7.37
CA GLU A 522 3.55 10.74 7.78
C GLU A 522 3.42 11.98 8.67
N THR A 523 2.66 12.96 8.23
CA THR A 523 2.43 14.21 8.97
C THR A 523 1.80 13.92 10.33
N PHE A 524 0.81 13.06 10.38
CA PHE A 524 0.11 12.68 11.60
C PHE A 524 1.02 11.94 12.59
N VAL A 525 1.69 10.89 12.13
CA VAL A 525 2.58 10.07 12.98
C VAL A 525 3.75 10.87 13.51
N LYS A 526 4.38 11.69 12.66
CA LYS A 526 5.53 12.54 13.06
C LYS A 526 5.16 13.63 14.05
N LYS A 527 3.89 14.07 14.05
CA LYS A 527 3.39 15.00 15.07
C LYS A 527 3.29 14.34 16.46
N ILE A 528 3.00 13.05 16.54
CA ILE A 528 2.88 12.30 17.79
C ILE A 528 4.28 11.83 18.25
N LYS A 529 5.03 11.17 17.37
CA LYS A 529 6.36 10.61 17.65
C LYS A 529 7.31 10.97 16.49
N PRO A 530 8.05 12.10 16.59
CA PRO A 530 8.95 12.56 15.52
C PRO A 530 10.02 11.53 15.12
N SER A 531 10.43 10.67 16.05
CA SER A 531 11.41 9.60 15.81
C SER A 531 10.81 8.34 15.13
N ALA A 532 9.49 8.24 15.02
CA ALA A 532 8.84 7.04 14.47
C ALA A 532 9.35 6.70 13.07
N VAL A 533 9.69 5.45 12.84
CA VAL A 533 10.15 4.92 11.56
C VAL A 533 8.93 4.59 10.70
N LEU A 534 8.95 4.99 9.42
CA LEU A 534 7.91 4.66 8.45
C LEU A 534 8.54 3.91 7.29
N ILE A 535 8.14 2.67 7.09
CA ILE A 535 8.61 1.80 6.01
C ILE A 535 7.42 1.47 5.13
N ALA A 536 7.61 1.50 3.83
CA ALA A 536 6.60 1.11 2.86
C ALA A 536 7.03 -0.16 2.13
N GLU A 537 6.11 -1.08 1.99
CA GLU A 537 6.14 -2.02 0.89
C GLU A 537 5.61 -1.30 -0.36
N PRO A 538 6.46 -0.95 -1.33
CA PRO A 538 6.12 0.09 -2.30
C PRO A 538 5.34 -0.38 -3.53
N TRP A 539 4.83 -1.60 -3.54
CA TRP A 539 4.11 -2.21 -4.68
C TRP A 539 2.72 -2.71 -4.34
N SER A 540 1.98 -3.05 -5.38
CA SER A 540 0.74 -3.82 -5.39
C SER A 540 0.55 -4.42 -6.79
N PHE A 541 -0.53 -5.14 -7.04
CA PHE A 541 -0.90 -5.56 -8.41
C PHE A 541 -1.28 -4.39 -9.33
N ARG A 542 -1.46 -3.18 -8.78
CA ARG A 542 -1.75 -1.96 -9.55
C ARG A 542 -0.49 -1.23 -10.00
N GLY A 543 0.59 -1.26 -9.22
CA GLY A 543 1.81 -0.54 -9.57
C GLY A 543 2.88 -0.51 -8.49
N HIS A 544 3.85 0.42 -8.66
CA HIS A 544 5.01 0.58 -7.78
C HIS A 544 5.32 2.06 -7.56
N ILE A 545 5.49 2.47 -6.31
CA ILE A 545 5.71 3.88 -5.92
C ILE A 545 7.06 4.16 -5.23
N GLY A 546 7.97 3.17 -5.15
CA GLY A 546 9.24 3.30 -4.41
C GLY A 546 10.04 4.54 -4.78
N GLY A 547 10.18 4.82 -6.09
CA GLY A 547 10.86 6.04 -6.55
C GLY A 547 10.18 7.34 -6.10
N ALA A 548 8.84 7.39 -6.07
CA ALA A 548 8.09 8.55 -5.61
C ALA A 548 8.25 8.78 -4.10
N LEU A 549 8.37 7.71 -3.31
CA LEU A 549 8.57 7.79 -1.86
C LEU A 549 9.88 8.44 -1.45
N SER A 550 10.87 8.53 -2.34
CA SER A 550 12.11 9.29 -2.11
C SER A 550 11.86 10.76 -1.76
N ALA A 551 10.69 11.33 -2.13
CA ALA A 551 10.27 12.70 -1.79
C ALA A 551 9.61 12.83 -0.42
N THR A 552 9.53 11.76 0.36
CA THR A 552 8.88 11.67 1.67
C THR A 552 9.86 11.29 2.77
N GLY A 553 9.38 11.17 4.00
CA GLY A 553 10.11 10.58 5.13
C GLY A 553 9.94 9.06 5.25
N TYR A 554 9.46 8.37 4.23
CA TYR A 554 9.40 6.91 4.22
C TYR A 554 10.72 6.28 3.77
N ALA A 555 11.07 5.16 4.41
CA ALA A 555 11.93 4.16 3.82
C ALA A 555 11.08 3.18 2.98
N SER A 556 11.70 2.49 2.05
CA SER A 556 11.01 1.50 1.23
C SER A 556 11.78 0.19 1.17
N TRP A 557 11.07 -0.92 1.21
CA TRP A 557 11.66 -2.21 0.85
C TRP A 557 12.20 -2.17 -0.58
N ASN A 558 13.48 -2.44 -0.75
CA ASN A 558 14.15 -2.33 -2.03
C ASN A 558 14.18 -3.68 -2.78
N ASP A 559 13.14 -3.92 -3.56
CA ASP A 559 13.00 -5.11 -4.40
C ASP A 559 14.07 -5.19 -5.50
N GLY A 560 14.49 -4.06 -6.05
CA GLY A 560 15.60 -4.00 -7.01
C GLY A 560 16.91 -4.47 -6.39
N PHE A 561 17.21 -4.06 -5.14
CA PHE A 561 18.35 -4.58 -4.38
C PHE A 561 18.22 -6.09 -4.18
N ARG A 562 17.06 -6.54 -3.74
CA ARG A 562 16.78 -7.95 -3.50
C ARG A 562 17.09 -8.82 -4.71
N GLU A 563 16.51 -8.48 -5.85
CA GLU A 563 16.67 -9.29 -7.08
C GLU A 563 18.10 -9.23 -7.61
N PHE A 564 18.72 -8.04 -7.62
CA PHE A 564 20.08 -7.90 -8.10
C PHE A 564 21.08 -8.66 -7.21
N MET A 565 21.01 -8.48 -5.89
CA MET A 565 22.01 -9.08 -5.00
C MET A 565 21.85 -10.61 -4.87
N ARG A 566 20.62 -11.14 -5.00
CA ARG A 566 20.40 -12.59 -5.16
C ARG A 566 21.09 -13.13 -6.41
N SER A 567 20.92 -12.47 -7.54
CA SER A 567 21.55 -12.82 -8.81
C SER A 567 23.07 -12.69 -8.75
N TYR A 568 23.57 -11.60 -8.14
CA TYR A 568 24.99 -11.37 -7.96
C TYR A 568 25.65 -12.46 -7.10
N ALA A 569 25.02 -12.87 -6.01
CA ALA A 569 25.52 -13.95 -5.15
C ALA A 569 25.64 -15.31 -5.87
N LEU A 570 24.88 -15.50 -6.96
CA LEU A 570 24.98 -16.65 -7.85
C LEU A 570 26.03 -16.50 -8.97
N GLY A 571 26.75 -15.38 -8.99
CA GLY A 571 27.75 -15.07 -10.02
C GLY A 571 27.20 -14.39 -11.28
N ASN A 572 25.92 -14.00 -11.27
CA ASN A 572 25.21 -13.39 -12.40
C ASN A 572 24.96 -11.89 -12.14
N GLY A 573 25.99 -11.09 -12.10
CA GLY A 573 25.87 -9.66 -11.86
C GLY A 573 26.81 -8.86 -12.74
N ASN A 574 26.69 -7.54 -12.69
CA ASN A 574 27.58 -6.61 -13.34
C ASN A 574 28.09 -5.55 -12.36
N PHE A 575 29.22 -4.96 -12.70
CA PHE A 575 29.89 -4.01 -11.81
C PHE A 575 29.10 -2.73 -11.57
N GLU A 576 28.38 -2.21 -12.55
CA GLU A 576 27.57 -0.99 -12.40
C GLU A 576 26.40 -1.22 -11.46
N GLY A 577 25.71 -2.36 -11.56
CA GLY A 577 24.65 -2.75 -10.62
C GLY A 577 25.20 -2.94 -9.21
N PHE A 578 26.36 -3.58 -9.06
CA PHE A 578 27.03 -3.70 -7.77
C PHE A 578 27.30 -2.32 -7.15
N LYS A 579 27.91 -1.38 -7.90
CA LYS A 579 28.14 -0.01 -7.43
C LYS A 579 26.86 0.69 -6.99
N TYR A 580 25.82 0.60 -7.81
CA TYR A 580 24.53 1.24 -7.53
C TYR A 580 23.91 0.76 -6.23
N PHE A 581 23.80 -0.55 -6.06
CA PHE A 581 23.10 -1.11 -4.89
C PHE A 581 23.94 -1.07 -3.61
N ILE A 582 25.25 -1.34 -3.68
CA ILE A 582 26.11 -1.32 -2.48
C ILE A 582 26.25 0.11 -1.92
N SER A 583 26.15 1.14 -2.77
CA SER A 583 26.21 2.55 -2.37
C SER A 583 24.87 3.14 -1.90
N GLY A 584 23.79 2.33 -1.76
CA GLY A 584 22.50 2.73 -1.21
C GLY A 584 21.50 3.20 -2.26
N SER A 585 21.52 2.68 -3.48
CA SER A 585 20.54 2.94 -4.55
C SER A 585 20.30 4.44 -4.82
N ARG A 586 21.40 5.23 -4.83
CA ARG A 586 21.38 6.68 -4.98
C ARG A 586 20.94 7.11 -6.38
N GLY A 587 20.31 8.29 -6.48
CA GLY A 587 20.00 8.92 -7.76
C GLY A 587 18.67 8.52 -8.40
N GLY A 588 17.79 7.86 -7.66
CA GLY A 588 16.45 7.49 -8.15
C GLY A 588 15.58 6.88 -7.07
N TYR A 589 16.05 5.84 -6.42
CA TYR A 589 15.27 5.14 -5.39
C TYR A 589 15.36 5.81 -4.02
N ALA A 590 16.55 6.26 -3.61
CA ALA A 590 16.78 6.89 -2.31
C ALA A 590 17.53 8.23 -2.45
N ARG A 591 17.11 9.25 -1.69
CA ARG A 591 17.81 10.54 -1.55
C ARG A 591 18.81 10.55 -0.38
N PHE A 592 18.55 9.73 0.63
CA PHE A 592 19.47 9.54 1.76
C PHE A 592 19.43 8.07 2.21
N PRO A 593 20.49 7.58 2.86
CA PRO A 593 20.69 6.16 3.11
C PRO A 593 19.54 5.44 3.82
N ALA A 594 18.92 6.08 4.79
CA ALA A 594 17.84 5.45 5.55
C ALA A 594 16.52 5.29 4.76
N GLN A 595 16.44 5.73 3.51
CA GLN A 595 15.25 5.50 2.67
C GLN A 595 15.24 4.13 1.96
N THR A 596 16.32 3.38 1.96
CA THR A 596 16.35 2.04 1.39
C THR A 596 16.48 0.99 2.48
N VAL A 597 15.55 0.04 2.53
CA VAL A 597 15.63 -1.18 3.33
C VAL A 597 16.17 -2.28 2.42
N ASN A 598 17.38 -2.71 2.70
CA ASN A 598 18.11 -3.69 1.91
C ASN A 598 17.89 -5.09 2.50
N TYR A 599 17.29 -5.99 1.72
CA TYR A 599 16.94 -7.33 2.17
C TYR A 599 17.07 -8.35 1.04
N LEU A 600 17.01 -9.63 1.36
CA LEU A 600 17.06 -10.72 0.38
C LEU A 600 15.91 -11.70 0.50
N GLU A 601 15.28 -11.77 1.63
CA GLU A 601 14.10 -12.60 1.89
C GLU A 601 13.20 -11.92 2.91
N SER A 602 11.92 -12.25 2.87
CA SER A 602 10.89 -11.86 3.81
C SER A 602 9.95 -13.05 4.05
N HIS A 603 8.87 -12.84 4.82
CA HIS A 603 7.85 -13.88 5.03
C HIS A 603 7.22 -14.39 3.72
N ASP A 604 6.96 -13.50 2.74
CA ASP A 604 6.28 -13.79 1.47
C ASP A 604 7.03 -14.77 0.59
N ASP A 605 8.34 -14.65 0.59
CA ASP A 605 9.21 -15.34 -0.35
C ASP A 605 9.66 -16.73 0.13
N MET A 606 10.27 -17.46 -0.79
CA MET A 606 11.14 -18.59 -0.44
C MET A 606 12.29 -18.09 0.43
N CYS A 607 12.75 -18.90 1.38
CA CYS A 607 13.99 -18.60 2.10
C CYS A 607 15.15 -18.38 1.12
N LEU A 608 16.11 -17.55 1.50
CA LEU A 608 17.29 -17.28 0.69
C LEU A 608 18.03 -18.57 0.31
N LEU A 609 18.23 -19.47 1.28
CA LEU A 609 18.89 -20.75 1.03
C LEU A 609 18.14 -21.60 -0.01
N ASP A 610 16.80 -21.57 0.00
CA ASP A 610 15.98 -22.32 -0.95
C ASP A 610 16.14 -21.83 -2.38
N ARG A 611 16.55 -20.56 -2.56
CA ARG A 611 16.89 -19.97 -3.86
C ARG A 611 18.33 -20.23 -4.31
N LEU A 612 19.25 -20.38 -3.36
CA LEU A 612 20.67 -20.55 -3.64
C LEU A 612 21.08 -22.01 -3.77
N SER A 613 20.31 -22.93 -3.25
CA SER A 613 20.65 -24.36 -3.18
C SER A 613 19.61 -25.24 -3.84
N SER A 614 20.02 -26.20 -4.62
CA SER A 614 19.15 -27.24 -5.14
C SER A 614 18.79 -28.31 -4.09
N SER A 615 19.49 -28.31 -2.95
CA SER A 615 19.26 -29.21 -1.82
C SER A 615 19.34 -28.46 -0.48
N PRO A 616 18.37 -27.57 -0.19
CA PRO A 616 18.45 -26.67 0.96
C PRO A 616 18.40 -27.38 2.33
N GLU A 617 17.88 -28.62 2.38
CA GLU A 617 17.97 -29.43 3.58
C GLU A 617 19.41 -29.89 3.85
N ASN A 618 20.18 -30.14 2.81
CA ASN A 618 21.59 -30.59 2.88
C ASN A 618 22.45 -29.71 1.95
N PRO A 619 22.61 -28.40 2.24
CA PRO A 619 23.31 -27.48 1.39
C PRO A 619 24.79 -27.88 1.26
N SER A 620 25.33 -27.69 0.07
CA SER A 620 26.75 -27.85 -0.21
C SER A 620 27.58 -26.76 0.50
N ARG A 621 28.89 -26.96 0.59
CA ARG A 621 29.80 -25.91 1.08
C ARG A 621 29.72 -24.63 0.24
N GLU A 622 29.53 -24.77 -1.06
CA GLU A 622 29.37 -23.64 -1.96
C GLU A 622 28.08 -22.89 -1.68
N ASP A 623 26.95 -23.59 -1.47
CA ASP A 623 25.67 -22.95 -1.12
C ASP A 623 25.79 -22.14 0.16
N LEU A 624 26.45 -22.68 1.18
CA LEU A 624 26.68 -22.01 2.46
C LEU A 624 27.60 -20.76 2.31
N ARG A 625 28.59 -20.82 1.41
CA ARG A 625 29.42 -19.66 1.08
C ARG A 625 28.63 -18.60 0.35
N ARG A 626 27.81 -18.98 -0.65
CA ARG A 626 26.89 -18.05 -1.34
C ARG A 626 25.90 -17.39 -0.38
N TYR A 627 25.38 -18.17 0.58
CA TYR A 627 24.49 -17.67 1.61
C TYR A 627 25.17 -16.60 2.49
N LYS A 628 26.37 -16.84 2.97
CA LYS A 628 27.16 -15.87 3.75
C LYS A 628 27.53 -14.64 2.90
N LEU A 629 27.95 -14.84 1.66
CA LEU A 629 28.26 -13.76 0.72
C LEU A 629 27.05 -12.85 0.48
N ALA A 630 25.88 -13.44 0.28
CA ALA A 630 24.64 -12.71 0.08
C ALA A 630 24.28 -11.83 1.30
N TYR A 631 24.35 -12.38 2.52
CA TYR A 631 24.13 -11.58 3.72
C TYR A 631 25.22 -10.54 3.97
N ALA A 632 26.46 -10.80 3.54
CA ALA A 632 27.52 -9.79 3.59
C ALA A 632 27.17 -8.58 2.69
N LEU A 633 26.59 -8.80 1.52
CA LEU A 633 26.10 -7.72 0.66
C LEU A 633 25.00 -6.89 1.34
N VAL A 634 24.08 -7.51 2.11
CA VAL A 634 23.06 -6.78 2.87
C VAL A 634 23.68 -5.92 3.97
N PHE A 635 24.49 -6.55 4.84
CA PHE A 635 25.03 -5.88 6.03
C PHE A 635 26.15 -4.87 5.73
N LEU A 636 26.81 -4.98 4.59
CA LEU A 636 27.85 -4.03 4.17
C LEU A 636 27.35 -2.93 3.22
N SER A 637 26.11 -3.03 2.70
CA SER A 637 25.54 -1.98 1.84
C SER A 637 25.14 -0.75 2.66
N ILE A 638 25.25 0.42 2.03
CA ILE A 638 24.62 1.64 2.56
C ILE A 638 23.09 1.47 2.52
N GLY A 639 22.42 1.82 3.60
CA GLY A 639 20.97 1.65 3.79
C GLY A 639 20.65 0.96 5.10
N ILE A 640 19.40 0.61 5.32
CA ILE A 640 18.93 -0.14 6.49
C ILE A 640 18.99 -1.64 6.13
N PRO A 641 19.86 -2.44 6.74
CA PRO A 641 19.86 -3.88 6.51
C PRO A 641 18.67 -4.52 7.21
N MET A 642 17.96 -5.42 6.50
CA MET A 642 16.91 -6.27 7.06
C MET A 642 17.22 -7.74 6.75
N ALA A 643 17.13 -8.57 7.78
CA ALA A 643 17.23 -10.01 7.68
C ALA A 643 15.92 -10.65 8.17
N ALA A 644 15.55 -11.78 7.60
CA ALA A 644 14.44 -12.57 8.12
C ALA A 644 14.87 -13.34 9.38
N GLU A 645 13.93 -13.67 10.24
CA GLU A 645 14.17 -14.59 11.37
C GLU A 645 14.79 -15.90 10.89
N GLY A 646 15.74 -16.42 11.63
CA GLY A 646 16.44 -17.65 11.26
C GLY A 646 17.57 -17.48 10.24
N PHE A 647 17.93 -16.25 9.85
CA PHE A 647 19.04 -15.99 8.93
C PHE A 647 20.36 -16.61 9.42
N ASP A 648 20.63 -16.56 10.72
CA ASP A 648 21.81 -17.15 11.35
C ASP A 648 21.65 -18.62 11.75
N LEU A 649 20.47 -19.19 11.49
CA LEU A 649 20.19 -20.62 11.63
C LEU A 649 20.28 -21.37 10.29
N VAL A 650 20.57 -20.66 9.19
CA VAL A 650 20.57 -21.23 7.83
C VAL A 650 19.18 -21.79 7.48
N ARG A 651 18.14 -20.95 7.69
CA ARG A 651 16.72 -21.33 7.55
C ARG A 651 16.40 -21.84 6.15
N THR A 652 15.51 -22.82 6.07
CA THR A 652 14.86 -23.28 4.83
C THR A 652 13.38 -23.52 5.07
N LYS A 653 12.57 -23.32 4.07
CA LYS A 653 11.17 -23.77 3.97
C LYS A 653 11.04 -24.91 2.94
N SER A 654 12.14 -25.62 2.65
CA SER A 654 12.20 -26.72 1.68
C SER A 654 11.69 -26.33 0.28
N GLY A 655 11.95 -25.09 -0.15
CA GLY A 655 11.52 -24.55 -1.44
C GLY A 655 10.07 -24.08 -1.48
N LEU A 656 9.36 -24.08 -0.35
CA LEU A 656 7.98 -23.59 -0.28
C LEU A 656 7.94 -22.07 -0.30
N ASN A 657 6.97 -21.55 -1.07
CA ASN A 657 6.68 -20.14 -1.23
C ASN A 657 5.27 -19.83 -0.71
N ASN A 658 5.00 -18.59 -0.31
CA ASN A 658 3.68 -18.10 0.10
C ASN A 658 3.01 -19.04 1.13
N THR A 659 3.67 -19.24 2.27
CA THR A 659 3.33 -20.26 3.28
C THR A 659 2.41 -19.73 4.38
N TYR A 660 1.55 -18.76 4.12
CA TYR A 660 0.74 -18.02 5.12
C TYR A 660 -0.15 -18.89 6.03
N LYS A 661 -0.51 -20.12 5.60
CA LYS A 661 -1.26 -21.10 6.41
C LYS A 661 -0.45 -22.32 6.82
N ASN A 662 0.86 -22.32 6.59
CA ASN A 662 1.71 -23.47 6.83
C ASN A 662 2.71 -23.22 7.97
N GLY A 663 2.21 -23.26 9.21
CA GLY A 663 3.06 -23.09 10.39
C GLY A 663 4.20 -24.10 10.49
N ALA A 664 4.02 -25.33 10.01
CA ALA A 664 5.08 -26.33 10.04
C ALA A 664 6.30 -25.92 9.20
N ALA A 665 6.09 -25.24 8.07
CA ALA A 665 7.16 -24.72 7.24
C ALA A 665 7.79 -23.43 7.80
N ASN A 666 6.98 -22.62 8.51
CA ASN A 666 7.42 -21.30 8.97
C ASN A 666 8.12 -21.35 10.34
N MET A 667 7.69 -22.22 11.26
CA MET A 667 8.27 -22.33 12.61
C MET A 667 9.77 -22.59 12.56
N LEU A 668 10.56 -21.76 13.25
CA LEU A 668 12.02 -21.87 13.27
C LEU A 668 12.49 -23.23 13.83
N ASP A 669 13.32 -23.92 13.07
CA ASP A 669 14.03 -25.11 13.56
C ASP A 669 15.40 -24.72 14.12
N TYR A 670 15.47 -24.45 15.41
CA TYR A 670 16.70 -24.09 16.12
C TYR A 670 17.81 -25.17 16.05
N ARG A 671 17.45 -26.44 15.73
CA ARG A 671 18.43 -27.53 15.57
C ARG A 671 19.31 -27.32 14.35
N ARG A 672 18.84 -26.55 13.34
CA ARG A 672 19.67 -26.19 12.18
C ARG A 672 20.87 -25.34 12.62
N GLY A 673 20.68 -24.42 13.58
CA GLY A 673 21.78 -23.65 14.16
C GLY A 673 22.85 -24.52 14.86
N LEU A 674 22.43 -25.67 15.42
CA LEU A 674 23.37 -26.67 15.99
C LEU A 674 24.10 -27.48 14.89
N ARG A 675 23.44 -27.63 13.72
CA ARG A 675 24.03 -28.32 12.57
C ARG A 675 25.00 -27.42 11.82
N PHE A 676 24.73 -26.10 11.75
CA PHE A 676 25.56 -25.10 11.05
C PHE A 676 26.15 -24.05 12.02
N PRO A 677 26.88 -24.46 13.07
CA PRO A 677 27.31 -23.55 14.12
C PRO A 677 28.36 -22.53 13.65
N GLY A 678 29.12 -22.86 12.63
CA GLY A 678 30.14 -21.98 12.01
C GLY A 678 29.48 -20.81 11.31
N GLU A 679 28.50 -21.11 10.46
CA GLU A 679 27.72 -20.16 9.69
C GLU A 679 26.97 -19.22 10.60
N GLY A 680 26.30 -19.77 11.62
CA GLY A 680 25.56 -18.98 12.61
C GLY A 680 26.46 -18.01 13.39
N ARG A 681 27.64 -18.45 13.83
CA ARG A 681 28.61 -17.57 14.50
C ARG A 681 29.09 -16.44 13.56
N TRP A 682 29.39 -16.79 12.33
CA TRP A 682 29.87 -15.85 11.32
C TRP A 682 28.80 -14.76 11.03
N LEU A 683 27.57 -15.17 10.76
CA LEU A 683 26.43 -14.26 10.45
C LEU A 683 26.10 -13.34 11.63
N ARG A 684 26.09 -13.85 12.86
CA ARG A 684 25.91 -13.02 14.06
C ARG A 684 27.09 -12.05 14.27
N ALA A 685 28.32 -12.45 13.96
CA ALA A 685 29.47 -11.55 14.04
C ALA A 685 29.35 -10.41 13.03
N LEU A 686 28.94 -10.72 11.79
CA LEU A 686 28.68 -9.73 10.76
C LEU A 686 27.55 -8.74 11.17
N SER A 687 26.42 -9.26 11.69
CA SER A 687 25.31 -8.45 12.17
C SER A 687 25.74 -7.50 13.29
N LYS A 688 26.50 -7.99 14.26
CA LYS A 688 27.08 -7.19 15.35
C LYS A 688 28.09 -6.17 14.85
N PHE A 689 28.97 -6.56 13.90
CA PHE A 689 29.92 -5.66 13.28
C PHE A 689 29.19 -4.47 12.63
N ARG A 690 28.08 -4.69 11.95
CA ARG A 690 27.28 -3.62 11.35
C ARG A 690 26.93 -2.51 12.35
N LEU A 691 26.67 -2.85 13.60
CA LEU A 691 26.30 -1.91 14.67
C LEU A 691 27.49 -1.38 15.47
N SER A 692 28.69 -1.90 15.24
CA SER A 692 29.90 -1.46 15.94
C SER A 692 30.39 -0.09 15.46
N ASP A 693 31.28 0.55 16.25
CA ASP A 693 31.91 1.80 15.88
C ASP A 693 32.81 1.65 14.66
N CYS A 694 33.42 0.49 14.48
CA CYS A 694 34.22 0.18 13.29
C CYS A 694 33.42 0.23 11.98
N ALA A 695 32.10 -0.01 12.04
CA ALA A 695 31.23 0.00 10.88
C ALA A 695 30.44 1.31 10.71
N ARG A 696 30.80 2.38 11.40
CA ARG A 696 30.12 3.69 11.26
C ARG A 696 30.10 4.22 9.83
N ALA A 697 31.11 3.89 9.01
CA ALA A 697 31.14 4.24 7.59
C ALA A 697 29.99 3.66 6.78
N LEU A 698 29.29 2.65 7.28
CA LEU A 698 28.13 2.04 6.63
C LEU A 698 26.78 2.65 7.08
N ARG A 699 26.76 3.48 8.15
CA ARG A 699 25.56 4.00 8.82
C ARG A 699 25.48 5.51 8.71
N LEU A 700 25.13 5.99 7.54
CA LEU A 700 25.19 7.40 7.19
C LEU A 700 23.84 8.10 7.35
N SER A 701 23.83 9.27 8.01
CA SER A 701 22.63 10.09 8.16
C SER A 701 22.30 10.93 6.91
N LYS A 702 23.26 11.12 6.02
CA LYS A 702 23.15 11.91 4.79
C LYS A 702 23.71 11.13 3.60
N ALA A 703 23.27 11.46 2.41
CA ALA A 703 23.83 10.89 1.19
C ALA A 703 25.32 11.27 1.08
N PRO A 704 26.22 10.29 0.94
CA PRO A 704 27.63 10.55 0.75
C PRO A 704 27.91 11.10 -0.66
N CYS A 705 29.04 11.83 -0.81
CA CYS A 705 29.57 12.18 -2.14
C CYS A 705 30.12 10.95 -2.86
N ASP A 706 30.37 11.06 -4.17
CA ASP A 706 30.95 9.94 -4.94
C ASP A 706 32.38 9.62 -4.46
N SER A 707 33.15 10.61 -4.02
CA SER A 707 34.48 10.47 -3.43
C SER A 707 34.52 9.62 -2.14
N PHE A 708 33.37 9.42 -1.49
CA PHE A 708 33.24 8.54 -0.33
C PHE A 708 33.53 7.07 -0.65
N PHE A 709 33.37 6.72 -1.93
CA PHE A 709 33.59 5.36 -2.42
C PHE A 709 34.76 5.30 -3.40
N GLU A 710 35.58 4.28 -3.31
CA GLU A 710 36.47 3.85 -4.37
C GLU A 710 36.11 2.41 -4.75
N PHE A 711 35.88 2.18 -6.04
CA PHE A 711 35.41 0.89 -6.53
C PHE A 711 36.49 0.18 -7.36
N PHE A 712 36.56 -1.14 -7.25
CA PHE A 712 37.56 -2.01 -7.88
C PHE A 712 36.89 -3.16 -8.62
N SER A 713 37.41 -3.53 -9.78
CA SER A 713 37.00 -4.67 -10.58
C SER A 713 38.22 -5.27 -11.31
N GLY A 714 38.28 -6.58 -11.42
CA GLY A 714 39.23 -7.30 -12.25
C GLY A 714 38.70 -7.55 -13.66
N GLY A 715 37.46 -7.16 -13.98
CA GLY A 715 36.82 -7.30 -15.29
C GLY A 715 35.80 -8.44 -15.40
N GLY A 716 35.64 -9.22 -14.35
CA GLY A 716 34.61 -10.27 -14.23
C GLY A 716 33.45 -9.88 -13.28
N ALA A 717 32.93 -10.86 -12.52
CA ALA A 717 31.90 -10.65 -11.53
C ALA A 717 32.46 -10.21 -10.17
N GLU A 718 33.78 -10.31 -9.97
CA GLU A 718 34.43 -9.85 -8.76
C GLU A 718 34.37 -8.33 -8.64
N ALA A 719 34.16 -7.84 -7.42
CA ALA A 719 34.08 -6.42 -7.15
C ALA A 719 34.64 -6.10 -5.76
N GLY A 720 35.24 -4.92 -5.64
CA GLY A 720 35.67 -4.33 -4.37
C GLY A 720 35.11 -2.93 -4.17
N VAL A 721 34.93 -2.55 -2.92
CA VAL A 721 34.53 -1.20 -2.51
C VAL A 721 35.28 -0.77 -1.27
N LEU A 722 35.88 0.43 -1.33
CA LEU A 722 36.42 1.15 -0.18
C LEU A 722 35.41 2.22 0.25
N PHE A 723 34.85 2.08 1.44
CA PHE A 723 34.01 3.08 2.06
C PHE A 723 34.85 4.10 2.85
N ASN A 724 34.36 5.34 2.91
CA ASN A 724 35.03 6.49 3.54
C ASN A 724 36.40 6.77 2.92
N ALA A 725 36.54 6.57 1.60
CA ALA A 725 37.81 6.73 0.87
C ALA A 725 38.39 8.14 0.97
N ASP A 726 37.53 9.16 1.12
CA ASP A 726 37.84 10.57 1.23
C ASP A 726 37.96 11.08 2.69
N PHE A 727 37.83 10.19 3.69
CA PHE A 727 37.83 10.55 5.11
C PHE A 727 36.78 11.60 5.50
N SER A 728 35.66 11.67 4.78
CA SER A 728 34.61 12.68 5.01
C SER A 728 33.86 12.49 6.34
N ILE A 729 34.00 11.34 6.98
CA ILE A 729 33.47 11.08 8.31
C ILE A 729 34.57 10.57 9.26
N ASP A 730 34.42 10.86 10.55
CA ASP A 730 35.31 10.36 11.61
C ASP A 730 34.97 8.89 11.94
N ALA A 731 35.43 7.99 11.07
CA ALA A 731 35.25 6.54 11.19
C ALA A 731 36.35 5.80 10.43
N PRO A 732 36.69 4.56 10.81
CA PRO A 732 37.60 3.74 10.01
C PRO A 732 37.11 3.59 8.57
N ARG A 733 38.05 3.49 7.62
CA ARG A 733 37.72 3.04 6.26
C ARG A 733 37.48 1.53 6.26
N ILE A 734 36.58 1.10 5.41
CA ILE A 734 36.25 -0.32 5.25
C ILE A 734 36.46 -0.70 3.79
N PHE A 735 37.37 -1.65 3.54
CA PHE A 735 37.46 -2.27 2.24
C PHE A 735 36.77 -3.63 2.27
N ALA A 736 35.85 -3.84 1.35
CA ALA A 736 35.15 -5.11 1.16
C ALA A 736 35.34 -5.59 -0.27
N ALA A 737 35.74 -6.85 -0.41
CA ALA A 737 35.98 -7.51 -1.69
C ALA A 737 35.13 -8.76 -1.81
N PHE A 738 34.58 -9.02 -2.98
CA PHE A 738 33.65 -10.10 -3.27
C PHE A 738 34.04 -10.80 -4.56
N ASN A 739 34.13 -12.14 -4.53
CA ASN A 739 34.19 -12.98 -5.73
C ASN A 739 32.98 -13.95 -5.69
N PRO A 740 31.89 -13.66 -6.39
CA PRO A 740 30.74 -14.56 -6.48
C PRO A 740 30.92 -15.69 -7.50
N ALA A 741 31.99 -15.64 -8.34
CA ALA A 741 32.23 -16.64 -9.37
C ALA A 741 32.68 -17.98 -8.77
N SER A 742 32.40 -19.08 -9.46
CA SER A 742 32.89 -20.42 -9.12
C SER A 742 34.34 -20.69 -9.61
N SER A 743 35.05 -19.62 -9.99
CA SER A 743 36.49 -19.63 -10.38
C SER A 743 37.27 -18.63 -9.54
N GLU A 744 38.56 -18.80 -9.47
CA GLU A 744 39.48 -17.82 -8.88
C GLU A 744 39.41 -16.51 -9.68
N ALA A 745 39.51 -15.37 -9.00
CA ALA A 745 39.51 -14.06 -9.59
C ALA A 745 40.63 -13.19 -9.03
N GLU A 746 41.06 -12.21 -9.82
CA GLU A 746 42.06 -11.22 -9.46
C GLU A 746 41.40 -9.87 -9.30
N LEU A 747 41.59 -9.22 -8.15
CA LEU A 747 41.01 -7.93 -7.84
C LEU A 747 42.07 -6.91 -7.45
N PRO A 748 42.12 -5.73 -8.10
CA PRO A 748 42.96 -4.64 -7.64
C PRO A 748 42.57 -4.20 -6.23
N VAL A 749 43.54 -3.75 -5.42
CA VAL A 749 43.31 -3.26 -4.07
C VAL A 749 43.60 -1.77 -3.94
N PRO A 750 43.10 -1.06 -2.89
CA PRO A 750 43.45 0.32 -2.61
C PRO A 750 44.95 0.51 -2.45
N LYS A 751 45.49 1.64 -2.91
CA LYS A 751 46.93 1.97 -2.77
C LYS A 751 47.41 1.95 -1.31
N CYS A 752 46.53 2.16 -0.32
CA CYS A 752 46.82 2.16 1.09
C CYS A 752 46.61 0.80 1.77
N PHE A 753 46.41 -0.28 1.01
CA PHE A 753 45.97 -1.58 1.53
C PHE A 753 46.87 -2.20 2.59
N CYS A 754 48.17 -1.93 2.57
CA CYS A 754 49.11 -2.44 3.59
C CYS A 754 48.81 -1.93 5.01
N GLY A 755 48.04 -0.86 5.17
CA GLY A 755 47.60 -0.33 6.46
C GLY A 755 46.31 -0.96 7.02
N PHE A 756 45.64 -1.81 6.24
CA PHE A 756 44.41 -2.43 6.62
C PHE A 756 44.61 -3.75 7.37
N ARG A 757 43.76 -4.00 8.35
CA ARG A 757 43.68 -5.27 9.06
C ARG A 757 42.48 -6.05 8.53
N GLN A 758 42.72 -7.27 8.08
CA GLN A 758 41.66 -8.18 7.69
C GLN A 758 40.90 -8.63 8.92
N ILE A 759 39.56 -8.54 8.89
CA ILE A 759 38.68 -8.98 9.98
C ILE A 759 37.77 -10.14 9.58
N ALA A 760 37.55 -10.36 8.27
CA ALA A 760 36.74 -11.47 7.82
C ALA A 760 37.22 -12.01 6.48
N ASP A 761 37.03 -13.30 6.31
CA ASP A 761 36.90 -14.00 5.04
C ASP A 761 35.58 -14.78 5.01
N ILE A 762 35.35 -15.58 3.96
CA ILE A 762 34.11 -16.35 3.84
C ILE A 762 33.94 -17.43 4.93
N ASP A 763 35.00 -17.89 5.55
CA ASP A 763 35.00 -18.98 6.53
C ASP A 763 35.18 -18.47 7.98
N THR A 764 35.87 -17.33 8.18
CA THR A 764 36.26 -16.80 9.51
C THR A 764 35.87 -15.33 9.66
N PHE A 765 35.38 -14.94 10.84
CA PHE A 765 35.16 -13.57 11.24
C PHE A 765 35.78 -13.30 12.61
N SER A 766 36.70 -12.32 12.71
CA SER A 766 37.36 -11.92 13.97
C SER A 766 37.74 -10.44 13.96
N GLU A 767 37.17 -9.65 14.84
CA GLU A 767 37.52 -8.25 15.01
C GLU A 767 38.97 -8.03 15.46
N CYS A 768 39.60 -9.03 16.08
CA CYS A 768 41.01 -9.01 16.44
C CYS A 768 41.97 -9.14 15.25
N GLY A 769 41.42 -9.54 14.09
CA GLY A 769 42.16 -9.75 12.85
C GLY A 769 42.34 -11.23 12.47
N ILE A 770 42.48 -11.44 11.19
CA ILE A 770 42.84 -12.73 10.56
C ILE A 770 43.85 -12.50 9.43
N GLU A 771 44.54 -13.52 8.97
CA GLU A 771 45.46 -13.48 7.83
C GLU A 771 45.11 -14.64 6.90
N SER A 772 44.17 -14.45 5.99
CA SER A 772 43.76 -15.47 5.05
C SER A 772 44.08 -15.16 3.58
N PHE A 773 44.14 -13.88 3.24
CA PHE A 773 44.51 -13.46 1.88
C PHE A 773 45.92 -12.94 1.85
N LYS A 774 46.73 -13.41 0.87
CA LYS A 774 48.07 -12.92 0.61
C LYS A 774 48.07 -12.01 -0.62
N LEU A 775 48.71 -10.84 -0.51
CA LEU A 775 49.03 -10.01 -1.65
C LEU A 775 50.20 -10.66 -2.43
N GLU A 776 50.09 -10.71 -3.75
CA GLU A 776 51.29 -10.99 -4.55
C GLU A 776 52.26 -9.82 -4.42
N SER A 777 53.51 -10.16 -4.11
CA SER A 777 54.61 -9.18 -4.03
C SER A 777 55.00 -8.68 -5.43
N GLY A 778 54.30 -7.65 -5.90
CA GLY A 778 54.56 -6.94 -7.15
C GLY A 778 53.90 -5.54 -7.06
N ASN A 779 54.40 -4.60 -7.85
CA ASN A 779 54.15 -3.16 -7.70
C ASN A 779 52.68 -2.69 -7.76
N ASP A 780 51.66 -3.53 -8.03
CA ASP A 780 50.30 -3.07 -8.30
C ASP A 780 49.20 -3.71 -7.41
N GLY A 781 49.53 -4.31 -6.28
CA GLY A 781 48.61 -4.77 -5.27
C GLY A 781 47.39 -5.53 -5.83
N ILE A 782 47.57 -6.75 -6.32
CA ILE A 782 46.45 -7.60 -6.77
C ILE A 782 46.12 -8.63 -5.68
N LEU A 783 44.81 -8.73 -5.35
CA LEU A 783 44.29 -9.74 -4.43
C LEU A 783 43.79 -10.96 -5.23
N LYS A 784 44.34 -12.14 -4.99
CA LYS A 784 43.77 -13.39 -5.52
C LYS A 784 42.64 -13.86 -4.61
N MET A 785 41.45 -13.93 -5.17
CA MET A 785 40.25 -14.34 -4.47
C MET A 785 39.82 -15.75 -4.90
N PRO A 786 39.75 -16.70 -3.96
CA PRO A 786 39.23 -18.04 -4.26
C PRO A 786 37.78 -17.99 -4.80
N PRO A 787 37.31 -19.10 -5.40
CA PRO A 787 35.90 -19.23 -5.79
C PRO A 787 34.93 -18.99 -4.62
N VAL A 788 33.85 -18.29 -4.88
CA VAL A 788 32.79 -17.96 -3.93
C VAL A 788 33.37 -17.50 -2.59
N SER A 789 34.01 -16.33 -2.61
CA SER A 789 34.73 -15.80 -1.45
C SER A 789 34.46 -14.33 -1.24
N LEU A 790 34.74 -13.86 -0.06
CA LEU A 790 34.76 -12.44 0.31
C LEU A 790 35.88 -12.15 1.30
N GLY A 791 36.24 -10.88 1.40
CA GLY A 791 37.12 -10.38 2.45
C GLY A 791 36.68 -9.02 2.93
N ILE A 792 36.89 -8.78 4.23
CA ILE A 792 36.59 -7.48 4.87
C ILE A 792 37.83 -7.02 5.61
N TRP A 793 38.24 -5.80 5.35
CA TRP A 793 39.37 -5.15 6.00
C TRP A 793 38.94 -3.79 6.57
N ILE A 794 39.53 -3.44 7.70
CA ILE A 794 39.35 -2.14 8.32
C ILE A 794 40.71 -1.45 8.49
N ASP A 795 40.68 -0.14 8.32
CA ASP A 795 41.79 0.75 8.59
C ASP A 795 42.12 0.75 10.10
N ARG A 796 43.37 0.94 10.47
CA ARG A 796 43.84 1.02 11.86
C ARG A 796 43.63 2.41 12.45
#